data_4ce924db24a83450f829ccd840037130
#
_entry.id   4ce924db24a83450f829ccd840037130
#
_cell.length_a   1.000
_cell.length_b   1.000
_cell.length_c   1.000
_cell.angle_alpha   90.00
_cell.angle_beta   90.00
_cell.angle_gamma   90.00
#
_symmetry.space_group_name_H-M   'P 1'
#
loop_
_entity.id
_entity.type
_entity.pdbx_description
1 polymer ?
#
loop_
_entity_poly.entity_id
_entity_poly.type
_entity_poly.pdbx_seq_one_letter_code
_entity_poly.pdbx_strand_id
1 'polypeptide(L)'
;MIYYLVCLSIIIQLYTQGLSPIKPALFNWDLESLKVLSLLKDSNGLLWIGTENGLYKYNGVHLHLIPSNSEEKNSLKNPHILSLYESSDHTLWIGTELALSALNPSLGTFTHYTRIHGDSSGLIDPYIHSIVEDSAKNLWLGTDGGLTKFSPKTNRFTHFLPHNSSLSFYHVTHTFIDSDHHLWVGTTLYLNKYLGEQSFSRHPAKRNSNVTYHYTNATYLANRIITMHESSDKKLWIGTDYGVSLFDLKTDRYIHQQLDLNATFKQLKTSVRSILEIDKERTLLGTSEGLYLISIKGKIATCKKLLSNEIYTLIKDHSIIWIGTNKGVFFTEIQKFPININSQFKDVTVINSQKDKLWVGHKRGVSYINKLSGQTNFYWPFFKITQLVFEDKHIWFTGLQGDLEVVDWKSNKGIRYNKGVPVNNITFPNTHIEDAVYISETNDMWFAAYNEGLLHLDMDKKRVNTILLQPTSTKVNRILKHGKQLLLGTTHGLISYSLKDSSEQLITPNINVQTLYTDRTHIWLGTLQHGVLQSDTTGKILAHLNTTDGLQVNHVVGISSYQNTLYILTKRGLSSLKDGVLNEVSVAFQTSANLHEFYTLHIDSLGTLYLGSSAGLYTIKHHDIRYKNEPSKTFITQVKMNQDDLISPLNVAQNKTFKIPYDKNTISFEFSSSNYTQLHQRRFQYKLTPLEDRWISSGQRNFVTYRNLNPGTYTFMCRSKHSNSEWTEAHTRSFFILKPYWQQWWFILLSCLFFASIIYGFYLNRKEKRTEVKRIRKQIAADIHDHIGSTLTEITLLSELAQIHPESNKDELEKIEQKSRRSITEMSDLVWAIDTEKDTVEDLVLRMKEFSLNLLSYNEMTTYFNLDIRSKHQRISPNKRQHIYFIFKEMIHNIVKHSEATEVHISIHYDTEFYLLVKDNGIGLTNETDRSGNGLRNMKQRSEQIQATFKIKSEHGTQLQLKLKQLV
;
A
#
# COMPACT_ATOMS: atom_id res chain seq x y z
N MET A 1 14.50 4.25 -41.19
CA MET A 1 15.96 4.08 -41.22
C MET A 1 16.72 5.41 -40.98
N ILE A 2 16.36 6.50 -41.64
CA ILE A 2 16.98 7.84 -41.42
C ILE A 2 16.67 8.37 -40.02
N TYR A 3 15.46 8.24 -39.54
CA TYR A 3 15.06 8.62 -38.15
C TYR A 3 15.83 7.84 -37.08
N TYR A 4 16.10 6.54 -37.34
CA TYR A 4 16.91 5.70 -36.46
C TYR A 4 18.38 6.10 -36.43
N LEU A 5 18.94 6.53 -37.58
CA LEU A 5 20.30 7.02 -37.67
C LEU A 5 20.51 8.38 -36.99
N VAL A 6 19.51 9.26 -37.09
CA VAL A 6 19.51 10.56 -36.41
C VAL A 6 19.38 10.38 -34.89
N CYS A 7 18.47 9.54 -34.40
CA CYS A 7 18.37 9.22 -32.97
C CYS A 7 19.68 8.56 -32.45
N LEU A 8 20.28 7.65 -33.21
CA LEU A 8 21.51 7.00 -32.83
C LEU A 8 22.69 7.99 -32.78
N SER A 9 22.80 8.95 -33.72
CA SER A 9 23.82 9.99 -33.69
C SER A 9 23.64 10.95 -32.51
N ILE A 10 22.42 11.28 -32.13
CA ILE A 10 22.10 12.11 -30.98
C ILE A 10 22.49 11.40 -29.67
N ILE A 11 22.17 10.12 -29.57
CA ILE A 11 22.50 9.29 -28.38
C ILE A 11 24.02 9.21 -28.19
N ILE A 12 24.77 8.95 -29.24
CA ILE A 12 26.25 8.85 -29.19
C ILE A 12 26.88 10.19 -28.79
N GLN A 13 26.35 11.28 -29.29
CA GLN A 13 26.82 12.62 -28.95
C GLN A 13 26.45 13.07 -27.54
N LEU A 14 25.38 12.54 -26.90
CA LEU A 14 25.05 12.81 -25.51
C LEU A 14 26.06 12.21 -24.54
N TYR A 15 26.57 11.01 -24.82
CA TYR A 15 27.59 10.36 -23.98
C TYR A 15 28.92 11.10 -23.97
N THR A 16 29.32 11.69 -25.09
CA THR A 16 30.55 12.49 -25.13
C THR A 16 30.47 13.80 -24.33
N GLN A 17 29.28 14.20 -23.89
CA GLN A 17 29.02 15.42 -23.12
C GLN A 17 28.67 15.19 -21.65
N GLY A 18 28.79 13.96 -21.16
CA GLY A 18 28.55 13.64 -19.76
C GLY A 18 27.11 13.73 -19.31
N LEU A 19 26.15 13.54 -20.23
CA LEU A 19 24.72 13.36 -19.92
C LEU A 19 24.27 11.99 -20.39
N SER A 20 23.43 11.35 -19.59
CA SER A 20 22.70 10.14 -20.00
C SER A 20 21.70 10.44 -21.11
N PRO A 21 21.27 9.45 -21.88
CA PRO A 21 20.12 9.62 -22.79
C PRO A 21 18.91 10.15 -22.04
N ILE A 22 18.26 11.13 -22.66
CA ILE A 22 17.01 11.69 -22.14
C ILE A 22 15.92 10.64 -22.28
N LYS A 23 15.27 10.30 -21.17
CA LYS A 23 14.21 9.29 -21.10
C LYS A 23 12.90 9.91 -20.68
N PRO A 24 11.76 9.45 -21.22
CA PRO A 24 10.48 9.73 -20.62
C PRO A 24 10.47 9.16 -19.18
N ALA A 25 9.94 9.89 -18.24
CA ALA A 25 9.69 9.37 -16.91
C ALA A 25 8.60 8.31 -17.02
N LEU A 26 8.88 7.09 -16.51
CA LEU A 26 7.92 5.98 -16.49
C LEU A 26 6.86 6.24 -15.41
N PHE A 27 6.07 7.29 -15.60
CA PHE A 27 4.81 7.46 -14.92
C PHE A 27 3.78 6.64 -15.70
N ASN A 28 2.89 5.95 -15.03
CA ASN A 28 1.73 5.33 -15.68
C ASN A 28 1.15 6.29 -16.73
N TRP A 29 0.72 5.78 -17.83
CA TRP A 29 0.29 6.38 -19.12
C TRP A 29 -0.44 7.75 -19.08
N ASP A 30 -0.79 8.25 -17.90
CA ASP A 30 -1.63 9.43 -17.68
C ASP A 30 -0.95 10.80 -17.99
N LEU A 31 0.37 10.86 -18.12
CA LEU A 31 1.10 12.11 -18.39
C LEU A 31 1.67 12.25 -19.81
N GLU A 32 1.59 11.22 -20.65
CA GLU A 32 2.21 11.25 -22.00
C GLU A 32 1.61 12.30 -22.96
N SER A 33 0.42 12.82 -22.66
CA SER A 33 -0.27 13.85 -23.45
C SER A 33 -0.38 15.20 -22.74
N LEU A 34 0.12 15.34 -21.52
CA LEU A 34 -0.06 16.54 -20.70
C LEU A 34 1.12 17.50 -20.83
N LYS A 35 0.80 18.79 -20.97
CA LYS A 35 1.74 19.88 -20.88
C LYS A 35 2.20 20.10 -19.45
N VAL A 36 3.48 19.91 -19.17
CA VAL A 36 4.09 20.13 -17.86
C VAL A 36 4.69 21.53 -17.80
N LEU A 37 4.03 22.43 -17.06
CA LEU A 37 4.39 23.85 -17.03
C LEU A 37 5.37 24.17 -15.90
N SER A 38 5.29 23.49 -14.78
CA SER A 38 6.16 23.71 -13.61
C SER A 38 6.55 22.40 -12.93
N LEU A 39 7.74 22.35 -12.39
CA LEU A 39 8.30 21.24 -11.61
C LEU A 39 8.91 21.79 -10.34
N LEU A 40 8.71 21.10 -9.22
CA LEU A 40 9.32 21.43 -7.94
C LEU A 40 9.63 20.12 -7.17
N LYS A 41 10.83 20.00 -6.63
CA LYS A 41 11.14 18.99 -5.62
C LYS A 41 11.12 19.64 -4.25
N ASP A 42 10.22 19.18 -3.38
CA ASP A 42 10.10 19.74 -2.04
C ASP A 42 11.22 19.25 -1.09
N SER A 43 11.33 19.87 0.05
CA SER A 43 12.33 19.55 1.10
C SER A 43 12.19 18.14 1.67
N ASN A 44 11.02 17.50 1.52
CA ASN A 44 10.77 16.12 1.86
C ASN A 44 11.21 15.16 0.76
N GLY A 45 11.58 15.66 -0.42
CA GLY A 45 12.04 14.89 -1.55
C GLY A 45 10.95 14.42 -2.51
N LEU A 46 9.73 14.94 -2.38
CA LEU A 46 8.63 14.67 -3.30
C LEU A 46 8.71 15.58 -4.52
N LEU A 47 8.44 15.02 -5.69
CA LEU A 47 8.38 15.79 -6.93
C LEU A 47 6.94 16.22 -7.20
N TRP A 48 6.74 17.55 -7.25
CA TRP A 48 5.50 18.18 -7.63
C TRP A 48 5.52 18.55 -9.11
N ILE A 49 4.46 18.20 -9.83
CA ILE A 49 4.35 18.38 -11.28
C ILE A 49 3.10 19.20 -11.56
N GLY A 50 3.30 20.46 -11.94
CA GLY A 50 2.23 21.37 -12.35
C GLY A 50 1.98 21.24 -13.85
N THR A 51 0.73 20.96 -14.21
CA THR A 51 0.30 20.79 -15.60
C THR A 51 -0.83 21.75 -15.96
N GLU A 52 -1.24 21.75 -17.21
CA GLU A 52 -2.44 22.49 -17.66
C GLU A 52 -3.76 21.87 -17.11
N ASN A 53 -3.73 20.60 -16.67
CA ASN A 53 -4.93 19.85 -16.26
C ASN A 53 -4.89 19.39 -14.79
N GLY A 54 -3.93 19.84 -13.98
CA GLY A 54 -3.87 19.53 -12.55
C GLY A 54 -2.48 19.58 -11.97
N LEU A 55 -2.46 19.45 -10.64
CA LEU A 55 -1.26 19.29 -9.85
C LEU A 55 -1.06 17.82 -9.51
N TYR A 56 0.09 17.28 -9.84
CA TYR A 56 0.44 15.91 -9.53
C TYR A 56 1.58 15.86 -8.52
N LYS A 57 1.55 14.84 -7.68
CA LYS A 57 2.59 14.53 -6.71
C LYS A 57 3.19 13.17 -7.02
N TYR A 58 4.50 13.11 -7.23
CA TYR A 58 5.23 11.88 -7.46
C TYR A 58 6.12 11.53 -6.26
N ASN A 59 5.99 10.31 -5.78
CA ASN A 59 6.68 9.81 -4.58
C ASN A 59 7.83 8.83 -4.90
N GLY A 60 8.22 8.74 -6.17
CA GLY A 60 9.24 7.79 -6.64
C GLY A 60 8.70 6.41 -7.03
N VAL A 61 7.39 6.17 -6.88
CA VAL A 61 6.69 4.93 -7.24
C VAL A 61 5.36 5.24 -7.92
N HIS A 62 4.51 6.03 -7.27
CA HIS A 62 3.18 6.39 -7.73
C HIS A 62 3.04 7.89 -8.01
N LEU A 63 2.25 8.18 -9.01
CA LEU A 63 1.83 9.52 -9.36
C LEU A 63 0.40 9.73 -8.85
N HIS A 64 0.20 10.76 -8.04
CA HIS A 64 -1.10 11.09 -7.45
C HIS A 64 -1.58 12.44 -7.94
N LEU A 65 -2.76 12.50 -8.54
CA LEU A 65 -3.45 13.74 -8.87
C LEU A 65 -4.01 14.37 -7.58
N ILE A 66 -3.72 15.66 -7.37
CA ILE A 66 -4.36 16.47 -6.32
C ILE A 66 -5.71 16.95 -6.88
N PRO A 67 -6.83 16.66 -6.20
CA PRO A 67 -8.14 17.06 -6.68
C PRO A 67 -8.27 18.58 -6.86
N SER A 68 -8.91 18.99 -7.94
CA SER A 68 -9.31 20.38 -8.18
C SER A 68 -10.84 20.49 -8.26
N ASN A 69 -11.41 21.26 -7.34
CA ASN A 69 -12.83 21.58 -7.32
C ASN A 69 -13.01 23.01 -6.79
N SER A 70 -13.54 23.89 -7.64
CA SER A 70 -13.73 25.31 -7.29
C SER A 70 -14.70 25.53 -6.14
N GLU A 71 -15.64 24.60 -5.91
CA GLU A 71 -16.67 24.70 -4.87
C GLU A 71 -16.21 24.17 -3.51
N GLU A 72 -15.31 23.19 -3.49
CA GLU A 72 -14.80 22.63 -2.25
C GLU A 72 -13.74 23.52 -1.61
N LYS A 73 -13.92 23.84 -0.32
CA LYS A 73 -13.01 24.69 0.45
C LYS A 73 -11.59 24.14 0.53
N ASN A 74 -11.45 22.82 0.62
CA ASN A 74 -10.16 22.14 0.80
C ASN A 74 -9.69 21.39 -0.45
N SER A 75 -9.86 22.02 -1.61
CA SER A 75 -9.46 21.51 -2.92
C SER A 75 -8.79 22.63 -3.71
N LEU A 76 -7.97 22.27 -4.70
CA LEU A 76 -7.34 23.25 -5.58
C LEU A 76 -8.40 23.99 -6.40
N LYS A 77 -8.29 25.33 -6.51
CA LYS A 77 -9.33 26.17 -7.17
C LYS A 77 -9.27 26.15 -8.68
N ASN A 78 -8.10 25.89 -9.25
CA ASN A 78 -7.91 25.88 -10.70
C ASN A 78 -6.89 24.79 -11.09
N PRO A 79 -7.14 23.96 -12.10
CA PRO A 79 -6.22 22.90 -12.51
C PRO A 79 -5.00 23.40 -13.30
N HIS A 80 -5.02 24.61 -13.88
CA HIS A 80 -3.92 25.15 -14.67
C HIS A 80 -2.81 25.72 -13.79
N ILE A 81 -1.72 24.97 -13.62
CA ILE A 81 -0.65 25.27 -12.65
C ILE A 81 0.50 25.96 -13.36
N LEU A 82 0.65 27.26 -13.17
CA LEU A 82 1.67 28.08 -13.80
C LEU A 82 3.02 28.04 -13.06
N SER A 83 2.97 28.15 -11.73
CA SER A 83 4.17 28.24 -10.90
C SER A 83 4.04 27.45 -9.59
N LEU A 84 5.15 26.92 -9.11
CA LEU A 84 5.27 26.18 -7.86
C LEU A 84 6.46 26.72 -7.06
N TYR A 85 6.27 26.92 -5.76
CA TYR A 85 7.31 27.39 -4.86
C TYR A 85 7.10 26.80 -3.46
N GLU A 86 8.16 26.28 -2.84
CA GLU A 86 8.16 25.90 -1.42
C GLU A 86 8.81 27.01 -0.60
N SER A 87 8.06 27.60 0.34
CA SER A 87 8.58 28.62 1.24
C SER A 87 9.40 28.01 2.39
N SER A 88 10.14 28.87 3.09
CA SER A 88 11.04 28.46 4.18
C SER A 88 10.34 27.78 5.37
N ASP A 89 9.01 27.91 5.50
CA ASP A 89 8.16 27.22 6.47
C ASP A 89 7.54 25.93 5.92
N HIS A 90 8.00 25.44 4.74
CA HIS A 90 7.55 24.25 4.03
C HIS A 90 6.12 24.33 3.49
N THR A 91 5.53 25.52 3.37
CA THR A 91 4.26 25.71 2.67
C THR A 91 4.49 25.65 1.16
N LEU A 92 3.71 24.83 0.45
CA LEU A 92 3.75 24.77 -1.01
C LEU A 92 2.81 25.84 -1.57
N TRP A 93 3.40 26.82 -2.25
CA TRP A 93 2.68 27.90 -2.93
C TRP A 93 2.47 27.53 -4.39
N ILE A 94 1.24 27.66 -4.84
CA ILE A 94 0.77 27.22 -6.16
C ILE A 94 0.16 28.42 -6.86
N GLY A 95 0.82 28.89 -7.89
CA GLY A 95 0.30 29.95 -8.78
C GLY A 95 -0.51 29.34 -9.90
N THR A 96 -1.73 29.80 -10.07
CA THR A 96 -2.66 29.36 -11.11
C THR A 96 -3.15 30.57 -11.93
N GLU A 97 -4.05 30.35 -12.87
CA GLU A 97 -4.73 31.43 -13.61
C GLU A 97 -5.83 32.14 -12.81
N LEU A 98 -6.31 31.56 -11.72
CA LEU A 98 -7.44 32.11 -10.95
C LEU A 98 -7.09 32.50 -9.51
N ALA A 99 -5.98 32.02 -8.95
CA ALA A 99 -5.67 32.19 -7.55
C ALA A 99 -4.21 31.90 -7.22
N LEU A 100 -3.73 32.47 -6.11
CA LEU A 100 -2.61 31.96 -5.35
C LEU A 100 -3.15 30.98 -4.31
N SER A 101 -2.68 29.76 -4.33
CA SER A 101 -3.07 28.73 -3.34
C SER A 101 -1.88 28.32 -2.50
N ALA A 102 -2.06 28.30 -1.19
CA ALA A 102 -1.11 27.79 -0.22
C ALA A 102 -1.56 26.41 0.25
N LEU A 103 -0.78 25.39 -0.03
CA LEU A 103 -0.98 24.06 0.50
C LEU A 103 -0.04 23.84 1.68
N ASN A 104 -0.59 23.56 2.84
CA ASN A 104 0.20 23.03 3.94
C ASN A 104 0.36 21.51 3.78
N PRO A 105 1.54 20.99 3.40
CA PRO A 105 1.70 19.57 3.12
C PRO A 105 1.50 18.68 4.36
N SER A 106 1.71 19.25 5.56
CA SER A 106 1.57 18.52 6.83
C SER A 106 0.12 18.36 7.26
N LEU A 107 -0.72 19.35 6.95
CA LEU A 107 -2.14 19.35 7.32
C LEU A 107 -3.04 18.94 6.16
N GLY A 108 -2.54 18.96 4.93
CA GLY A 108 -3.32 18.72 3.71
C GLY A 108 -4.41 19.76 3.47
N THR A 109 -4.23 20.96 3.98
CA THR A 109 -5.22 22.02 3.90
C THR A 109 -4.79 23.09 2.92
N PHE A 110 -5.76 23.59 2.15
CA PHE A 110 -5.57 24.69 1.25
C PHE A 110 -6.04 26.01 1.86
N THR A 111 -5.28 27.06 1.60
CA THR A 111 -5.72 28.46 1.77
C THR A 111 -5.61 29.14 0.42
N HIS A 112 -6.66 29.84 -0.01
CA HIS A 112 -6.72 30.46 -1.33
C HIS A 112 -6.81 31.96 -1.22
N TYR A 113 -6.05 32.63 -2.08
CA TYR A 113 -6.05 34.08 -2.24
C TYR A 113 -6.49 34.37 -3.68
N THR A 114 -7.64 35.00 -3.82
CA THR A 114 -8.25 35.37 -5.11
C THR A 114 -8.32 36.89 -5.25
N ARG A 115 -8.47 37.36 -6.47
CA ARG A 115 -8.76 38.77 -6.73
C ARG A 115 -10.16 39.10 -6.23
N ILE A 116 -10.29 40.16 -5.43
CA ILE A 116 -11.58 40.72 -5.02
C ILE A 116 -11.80 42.00 -5.83
N HIS A 117 -12.85 42.04 -6.67
CA HIS A 117 -13.16 43.21 -7.49
C HIS A 117 -13.46 44.42 -6.57
N GLY A 118 -12.74 45.52 -6.83
CA GLY A 118 -12.90 46.78 -6.08
C GLY A 118 -12.12 46.86 -4.75
N ASP A 119 -11.40 45.81 -4.37
CA ASP A 119 -10.57 45.77 -3.17
C ASP A 119 -9.09 45.70 -3.52
N SER A 120 -8.33 46.72 -3.18
CA SER A 120 -6.89 46.77 -3.36
C SER A 120 -6.12 46.01 -2.27
N SER A 121 -6.79 45.46 -1.26
CA SER A 121 -6.18 44.69 -0.18
C SER A 121 -5.89 43.24 -0.52
N GLY A 122 -6.44 42.69 -1.63
CA GLY A 122 -6.26 41.34 -2.13
C GLY A 122 -5.23 41.25 -3.26
N LEU A 123 -5.26 40.14 -4.03
CA LEU A 123 -4.47 39.98 -5.26
C LEU A 123 -4.88 41.03 -6.31
N ILE A 124 -3.89 41.68 -6.95
CA ILE A 124 -4.16 42.59 -8.05
C ILE A 124 -4.57 41.84 -9.32
N ASP A 125 -3.95 40.72 -9.56
CA ASP A 125 -4.22 39.88 -10.73
C ASP A 125 -4.12 38.39 -10.35
N PRO A 126 -5.02 37.52 -10.86
CA PRO A 126 -5.05 36.10 -10.48
C PRO A 126 -4.01 35.27 -11.24
N TYR A 127 -3.45 35.72 -12.36
CA TYR A 127 -2.45 35.04 -13.15
C TYR A 127 -1.07 35.11 -12.46
N ILE A 128 -0.61 34.04 -11.83
CA ILE A 128 0.64 34.01 -11.05
C ILE A 128 1.72 33.28 -11.85
N HIS A 129 2.58 34.01 -12.57
CA HIS A 129 3.65 33.47 -13.40
C HIS A 129 4.85 32.98 -12.61
N SER A 130 5.18 33.66 -11.52
CA SER A 130 6.36 33.34 -10.70
C SER A 130 6.15 33.70 -9.24
N ILE A 131 6.80 32.93 -8.36
CA ILE A 131 6.76 33.11 -6.90
C ILE A 131 8.17 32.96 -6.38
N VAL A 132 8.64 33.93 -5.57
CA VAL A 132 9.90 33.84 -4.80
C VAL A 132 9.72 34.41 -3.41
N GLU A 133 10.48 33.92 -2.41
CA GLU A 133 10.45 34.38 -1.03
C GLU A 133 11.69 35.24 -0.71
N ASP A 134 11.49 36.41 -0.10
CA ASP A 134 12.60 37.25 0.35
C ASP A 134 13.13 36.84 1.73
N SER A 135 14.26 37.37 2.17
CA SER A 135 14.86 37.10 3.47
C SER A 135 13.97 37.46 4.66
N ALA A 136 12.99 38.37 4.47
CA ALA A 136 11.98 38.75 5.47
C ALA A 136 10.75 37.84 5.44
N LYS A 137 10.76 36.77 4.62
CA LYS A 137 9.68 35.78 4.42
C LYS A 137 8.42 36.36 3.76
N ASN A 138 8.55 37.39 2.95
CA ASN A 138 7.49 37.84 2.08
C ASN A 138 7.60 37.18 0.72
N LEU A 139 6.48 36.91 0.10
CA LEU A 139 6.42 36.38 -1.27
C LEU A 139 6.32 37.51 -2.27
N TRP A 140 7.11 37.41 -3.34
CA TRP A 140 7.05 38.29 -4.46
C TRP A 140 6.45 37.56 -5.65
N LEU A 141 5.30 38.03 -6.11
CA LEU A 141 4.47 37.41 -7.12
C LEU A 141 4.56 38.21 -8.41
N GLY A 142 5.01 37.59 -9.49
CA GLY A 142 4.93 38.16 -10.83
C GLY A 142 3.57 37.85 -11.45
N THR A 143 2.82 38.87 -11.82
CA THR A 143 1.47 38.75 -12.34
C THR A 143 1.26 39.56 -13.65
N ASP A 144 0.17 39.32 -14.35
CA ASP A 144 -0.21 40.13 -15.54
C ASP A 144 -0.57 41.58 -15.17
N GLY A 145 -1.04 41.80 -13.95
CA GLY A 145 -1.43 43.13 -13.46
C GLY A 145 -0.34 43.90 -12.74
N GLY A 146 0.86 43.35 -12.54
CA GLY A 146 1.98 44.02 -11.83
C GLY A 146 2.80 43.06 -10.97
N LEU A 147 3.72 43.65 -10.19
CA LEU A 147 4.46 42.95 -9.13
C LEU A 147 3.71 43.09 -7.80
N THR A 148 3.48 41.96 -7.15
CA THR A 148 2.80 41.95 -5.85
C THR A 148 3.71 41.36 -4.79
N LYS A 149 3.91 42.10 -3.67
CA LYS A 149 4.50 41.60 -2.45
C LYS A 149 3.42 41.15 -1.49
N PHE A 150 3.45 39.92 -1.06
CA PHE A 150 2.54 39.33 -0.07
C PHE A 150 3.27 38.95 1.20
N SER A 151 2.78 39.41 2.33
CA SER A 151 3.30 39.03 3.63
C SER A 151 2.39 38.04 4.31
N PRO A 152 2.74 36.73 4.34
CA PRO A 152 1.88 35.68 4.93
C PRO A 152 1.60 35.91 6.43
N LYS A 153 2.55 36.50 7.18
CA LYS A 153 2.39 36.77 8.60
C LYS A 153 1.30 37.79 8.91
N THR A 154 1.18 38.81 8.09
CA THR A 154 0.22 39.91 8.30
C THR A 154 -0.98 39.87 7.39
N ASN A 155 -0.97 38.91 6.48
CA ASN A 155 -1.97 38.73 5.41
C ASN A 155 -2.19 40.00 4.57
N ARG A 156 -1.10 40.78 4.30
CA ARG A 156 -1.14 42.04 3.55
C ARG A 156 -0.48 41.90 2.19
N PHE A 157 -1.13 42.54 1.18
CA PHE A 157 -0.63 42.68 -0.17
C PHE A 157 -0.14 44.12 -0.39
N THR A 158 0.95 44.26 -1.14
CA THR A 158 1.49 45.56 -1.61
C THR A 158 1.80 45.45 -3.08
N HIS A 159 1.31 46.37 -3.90
CA HIS A 159 1.38 46.30 -5.34
C HIS A 159 2.32 47.37 -5.90
N PHE A 160 3.18 46.94 -6.83
CA PHE A 160 4.12 47.77 -7.56
C PHE A 160 3.72 47.81 -9.04
N LEU A 161 3.37 48.96 -9.52
CA LEU A 161 2.84 49.23 -10.82
C LEU A 161 3.62 50.39 -11.50
N PRO A 162 3.67 50.50 -12.82
CA PRO A 162 4.38 51.58 -13.48
C PRO A 162 3.91 52.98 -13.11
N HIS A 163 2.69 53.18 -12.65
CA HIS A 163 2.15 54.44 -12.24
C HIS A 163 2.39 54.77 -10.72
N ASN A 164 2.67 53.79 -9.86
CA ASN A 164 2.95 54.03 -8.43
C ASN A 164 4.37 53.67 -8.04
N SER A 165 5.18 53.18 -8.96
CA SER A 165 6.57 52.78 -8.77
C SER A 165 7.37 53.00 -10.03
N SER A 166 8.70 52.83 -10.01
CA SER A 166 9.54 52.91 -11.19
C SER A 166 9.65 51.59 -11.98
N LEU A 167 8.73 50.60 -11.74
CA LEU A 167 8.63 49.35 -12.50
C LEU A 167 8.43 49.66 -13.98
N SER A 168 9.06 48.89 -14.89
CA SER A 168 9.09 49.18 -16.29
C SER A 168 7.78 48.90 -17.03
N PHE A 169 7.01 47.88 -16.59
CA PHE A 169 5.78 47.45 -17.22
C PHE A 169 4.87 46.67 -16.30
N TYR A 170 3.57 46.59 -16.59
CA TYR A 170 2.58 45.85 -15.76
C TYR A 170 2.80 44.35 -15.79
N HIS A 171 3.02 43.77 -16.96
CA HIS A 171 3.13 42.32 -17.12
C HIS A 171 4.50 41.83 -16.59
N VAL A 172 4.50 41.25 -15.39
CA VAL A 172 5.66 40.70 -14.75
C VAL A 172 5.70 39.19 -15.00
N THR A 173 6.62 38.76 -15.84
CA THR A 173 6.71 37.38 -16.31
C THR A 173 7.52 36.48 -15.42
N HIS A 174 8.54 37.03 -14.73
CA HIS A 174 9.44 36.27 -13.86
C HIS A 174 10.00 37.14 -12.72
N THR A 175 10.09 36.54 -11.54
CA THR A 175 10.75 37.12 -10.37
C THR A 175 11.90 36.20 -9.95
N PHE A 176 13.04 36.77 -9.55
CA PHE A 176 14.21 36.04 -9.16
C PHE A 176 14.96 36.77 -8.04
N ILE A 177 15.45 36.05 -7.04
CA ILE A 177 16.34 36.59 -6.00
C ILE A 177 17.71 36.00 -6.20
N ASP A 178 18.72 36.88 -6.35
CA ASP A 178 20.11 36.45 -6.53
C ASP A 178 20.73 36.00 -5.19
N SER A 179 21.91 35.43 -5.26
CA SER A 179 22.64 34.94 -4.08
C SER A 179 23.13 36.04 -3.15
N ASP A 180 23.06 37.33 -3.54
CA ASP A 180 23.32 38.50 -2.74
C ASP A 180 22.01 39.13 -2.20
N HIS A 181 20.89 38.39 -2.32
CA HIS A 181 19.54 38.76 -1.85
C HIS A 181 18.89 39.96 -2.56
N HIS A 182 19.32 40.33 -3.77
CA HIS A 182 18.65 41.32 -4.60
C HIS A 182 17.48 40.68 -5.36
N LEU A 183 16.34 41.40 -5.38
CA LEU A 183 15.19 41.04 -6.19
C LEU A 183 15.34 41.56 -7.61
N TRP A 184 15.28 40.66 -8.57
CA TRP A 184 15.24 40.92 -10.01
C TRP A 184 13.86 40.63 -10.55
N VAL A 185 13.34 41.53 -11.39
CA VAL A 185 11.99 41.44 -11.93
C VAL A 185 12.05 41.53 -13.43
N GLY A 186 11.69 40.42 -14.09
CA GLY A 186 11.54 40.36 -15.55
C GLY A 186 10.16 40.81 -15.97
N THR A 187 10.11 41.76 -16.92
CA THR A 187 8.85 42.22 -17.51
C THR A 187 8.87 41.97 -19.01
N THR A 188 7.76 42.28 -19.67
CA THR A 188 7.71 42.24 -21.15
C THR A 188 8.60 43.26 -21.82
N LEU A 189 9.12 44.27 -21.12
CA LEU A 189 9.97 45.30 -21.71
C LEU A 189 11.42 45.25 -21.25
N TYR A 190 11.70 45.13 -19.95
CA TYR A 190 13.03 45.27 -19.39
C TYR A 190 13.27 44.37 -18.19
N LEU A 191 14.54 44.17 -17.90
CA LEU A 191 15.02 43.70 -16.61
C LEU A 191 14.99 44.84 -15.58
N ASN A 192 14.41 44.61 -14.43
CA ASN A 192 14.35 45.56 -13.32
C ASN A 192 15.00 44.96 -12.08
N LYS A 193 15.74 45.79 -11.33
CA LYS A 193 16.30 45.43 -10.02
C LYS A 193 15.59 46.27 -8.95
N TYR A 194 15.05 45.63 -7.93
CA TYR A 194 14.40 46.31 -6.82
C TYR A 194 15.43 46.99 -5.91
N LEU A 195 15.26 48.29 -5.64
CA LEU A 195 16.19 49.14 -4.85
C LEU A 195 15.64 49.46 -3.47
N GLY A 196 14.43 49.13 -3.16
CA GLY A 196 13.73 49.50 -1.94
C GLY A 196 12.53 50.44 -2.18
N GLU A 197 11.65 50.56 -1.20
CA GLU A 197 10.43 51.35 -1.24
C GLU A 197 9.59 51.08 -2.51
N GLN A 198 9.55 51.98 -3.47
CA GLN A 198 8.86 51.81 -4.76
C GLN A 198 9.81 51.99 -5.96
N SER A 199 11.12 51.88 -5.70
CA SER A 199 12.17 52.16 -6.68
C SER A 199 12.72 50.91 -7.35
N PHE A 200 12.89 50.99 -8.67
CA PHE A 200 13.53 49.94 -9.47
C PHE A 200 14.56 50.60 -10.43
N SER A 201 15.75 49.97 -10.55
CA SER A 201 16.63 50.31 -11.67
C SER A 201 16.19 49.52 -12.92
N ARG A 202 16.22 50.12 -14.07
CA ARG A 202 15.84 49.51 -15.38
C ARG A 202 17.07 49.21 -16.20
N HIS A 203 17.17 48.00 -16.67
CA HIS A 203 18.30 47.53 -17.50
C HIS A 203 17.79 47.12 -18.88
N PRO A 204 17.78 48.04 -19.87
CA PRO A 204 17.42 47.72 -21.24
C PRO A 204 18.49 46.87 -21.89
N ALA A 205 18.14 45.81 -22.59
CA ALA A 205 19.09 45.05 -23.41
C ALA A 205 19.59 45.92 -24.56
N LYS A 206 20.75 46.58 -24.40
CA LYS A 206 21.36 47.40 -25.45
C LYS A 206 21.77 46.54 -26.64
N ARG A 207 21.12 46.69 -27.78
CA ARG A 207 21.68 46.40 -29.12
C ARG A 207 22.48 47.60 -29.59
N ASN A 208 23.55 47.35 -30.37
CA ASN A 208 24.46 48.35 -30.94
C ASN A 208 23.75 49.65 -31.37
N SER A 209 24.33 50.79 -31.01
CA SER A 209 23.86 52.15 -31.12
C SER A 209 23.68 52.74 -32.54
N ASN A 210 23.76 51.94 -33.60
CA ASN A 210 23.74 52.40 -34.98
C ASN A 210 22.52 51.92 -35.80
N VAL A 211 21.48 51.39 -35.17
CA VAL A 211 20.23 50.99 -35.84
C VAL A 211 19.08 51.81 -35.27
N THR A 212 18.55 52.68 -36.10
CA THR A 212 17.27 53.41 -35.86
C THR A 212 16.18 52.33 -35.75
N TYR A 213 15.67 52.11 -34.53
CA TYR A 213 14.64 51.08 -34.28
C TYR A 213 13.29 51.56 -34.78
N HIS A 214 12.88 51.11 -35.93
CA HIS A 214 11.46 50.87 -36.18
C HIS A 214 11.07 49.71 -35.24
N TYR A 215 10.02 49.88 -34.41
CA TYR A 215 9.46 48.85 -33.55
C TYR A 215 9.01 47.66 -34.41
N THR A 216 9.93 46.77 -34.68
CA THR A 216 9.61 45.47 -35.28
C THR A 216 9.25 44.48 -34.18
N ASN A 217 8.33 43.55 -34.47
CA ASN A 217 7.93 42.48 -33.59
C ASN A 217 9.17 41.74 -32.96
N ALA A 218 10.26 41.60 -33.71
CA ALA A 218 11.48 40.96 -33.26
C ALA A 218 12.19 41.69 -32.12
N THR A 219 12.13 43.06 -32.06
CA THR A 219 12.75 43.86 -31.01
C THR A 219 11.95 43.80 -29.70
N TYR A 220 10.62 43.77 -29.81
CA TYR A 220 9.72 43.58 -28.68
C TYR A 220 9.92 42.19 -28.05
N LEU A 221 9.96 41.12 -28.84
CA LEU A 221 10.15 39.76 -28.39
C LEU A 221 11.55 39.51 -27.77
N ALA A 222 12.58 40.23 -28.20
CA ALA A 222 13.92 40.11 -27.65
C ALA A 222 14.04 40.76 -26.25
N ASN A 223 13.12 41.58 -25.82
CA ASN A 223 13.13 42.25 -24.51
C ASN A 223 12.20 41.59 -23.51
N ARG A 224 11.21 40.80 -23.95
CA ARG A 224 10.34 40.07 -23.05
C ARG A 224 11.12 38.98 -22.33
N ILE A 225 11.30 39.17 -21.02
CA ILE A 225 12.00 38.26 -20.17
C ILE A 225 11.05 37.14 -19.73
N ILE A 226 11.44 35.90 -19.92
CA ILE A 226 10.61 34.74 -19.57
C ILE A 226 11.18 34.01 -18.36
N THR A 227 12.52 33.93 -18.24
CA THR A 227 13.16 33.22 -17.15
C THR A 227 14.52 33.85 -16.82
N MET A 228 14.96 33.68 -15.58
CA MET A 228 16.26 34.12 -15.10
C MET A 228 16.93 33.01 -14.27
N HIS A 229 18.25 32.90 -14.36
CA HIS A 229 19.04 31.95 -13.60
C HIS A 229 20.43 32.53 -13.31
N GLU A 230 20.86 32.53 -12.04
CA GLU A 230 22.20 32.91 -11.64
C GLU A 230 23.16 31.72 -11.78
N SER A 231 24.24 31.92 -12.52
CA SER A 231 25.31 30.92 -12.63
C SER A 231 26.27 31.00 -11.46
N SER A 232 27.04 29.93 -11.25
CA SER A 232 28.04 29.82 -10.19
C SER A 232 29.18 30.85 -10.28
N ASP A 233 29.35 31.50 -11.41
CA ASP A 233 30.32 32.56 -11.67
C ASP A 233 29.74 33.98 -11.55
N LYS A 234 28.55 34.13 -10.91
CA LYS A 234 27.87 35.40 -10.69
C LYS A 234 27.42 36.12 -11.95
N LYS A 235 26.96 35.37 -12.92
CA LYS A 235 26.29 35.90 -14.13
C LYS A 235 24.82 35.54 -14.11
N LEU A 236 23.98 36.47 -14.48
CA LEU A 236 22.55 36.24 -14.66
C LEU A 236 22.28 35.87 -16.12
N TRP A 237 21.85 34.64 -16.34
CA TRP A 237 21.32 34.15 -17.60
C TRP A 237 19.86 34.59 -17.71
N ILE A 238 19.53 35.24 -18.82
CA ILE A 238 18.19 35.82 -19.04
C ILE A 238 17.62 35.20 -20.31
N GLY A 239 16.58 34.40 -20.15
CA GLY A 239 15.83 33.81 -21.26
C GLY A 239 14.74 34.79 -21.74
N THR A 240 14.64 34.97 -23.07
CA THR A 240 13.65 35.82 -23.71
C THR A 240 12.86 35.06 -24.77
N ASP A 241 11.84 35.68 -25.35
CA ASP A 241 11.11 35.08 -26.48
C ASP A 241 11.98 34.91 -27.72
N TYR A 242 13.14 35.53 -27.77
CA TYR A 242 14.04 35.50 -28.94
C TYR A 242 15.50 35.15 -28.57
N GLY A 243 15.67 34.17 -27.70
CA GLY A 243 16.99 33.67 -27.29
C GLY A 243 17.38 33.97 -25.87
N VAL A 244 18.68 34.01 -25.60
CA VAL A 244 19.26 34.20 -24.27
C VAL A 244 20.24 35.36 -24.25
N SER A 245 20.30 36.08 -23.11
CA SER A 245 21.26 37.14 -22.80
C SER A 245 22.00 36.84 -21.50
N LEU A 246 23.21 37.34 -21.39
CA LEU A 246 24.01 37.28 -20.15
C LEU A 246 24.18 38.67 -19.55
N PHE A 247 24.02 38.76 -18.23
CA PHE A 247 24.17 39.97 -17.45
C PHE A 247 25.18 39.71 -16.32
N ASP A 248 26.16 40.57 -16.15
CA ASP A 248 27.16 40.45 -15.09
C ASP A 248 26.66 41.17 -13.83
N LEU A 249 26.42 40.42 -12.76
CA LEU A 249 25.92 40.92 -11.50
C LEU A 249 26.92 41.78 -10.75
N LYS A 250 28.25 41.66 -11.07
CA LYS A 250 29.30 42.45 -10.43
C LYS A 250 29.46 43.82 -11.06
N THR A 251 29.34 43.90 -12.38
CA THR A 251 29.48 45.15 -13.12
C THR A 251 28.18 45.84 -13.47
N ASP A 252 27.04 45.18 -13.18
CA ASP A 252 25.68 45.64 -13.46
C ASP A 252 25.42 45.94 -14.92
N ARG A 253 26.02 45.11 -15.84
CA ARG A 253 26.01 45.31 -17.27
C ARG A 253 25.75 44.03 -18.07
N TYR A 254 25.15 44.17 -19.25
CA TYR A 254 25.03 43.06 -20.18
C TYR A 254 26.41 42.69 -20.82
N ILE A 255 26.69 41.41 -20.92
CA ILE A 255 27.90 40.87 -21.54
C ILE A 255 27.63 40.64 -23.01
N HIS A 256 27.91 41.64 -23.86
CA HIS A 256 27.61 41.53 -25.29
C HIS A 256 28.83 41.25 -26.21
N GLN A 257 30.08 41.35 -25.74
CA GLN A 257 31.25 41.46 -26.63
C GLN A 257 32.43 40.52 -26.27
N GLN A 258 32.44 39.74 -25.20
CA GLN A 258 33.66 39.04 -24.79
C GLN A 258 33.77 37.58 -25.23
N LEU A 259 32.74 37.00 -25.79
CA LEU A 259 32.69 35.59 -26.20
C LEU A 259 32.21 35.52 -27.66
N ASP A 260 32.74 34.55 -28.42
CA ASP A 260 32.18 34.12 -29.70
C ASP A 260 30.75 33.54 -29.59
N LEU A 261 30.09 33.83 -28.47
CA LEU A 261 28.71 33.57 -28.15
C LEU A 261 27.76 34.16 -29.22
N ASN A 262 28.18 35.23 -29.88
CA ASN A 262 27.38 35.91 -30.90
C ASN A 262 27.01 35.01 -32.09
N ALA A 263 27.90 34.14 -32.55
CA ALA A 263 27.58 33.21 -33.63
C ALA A 263 26.67 32.08 -33.14
N THR A 264 26.94 31.57 -31.95
CA THR A 264 26.19 30.47 -31.34
C THR A 264 24.80 30.92 -30.88
N PHE A 265 24.65 32.07 -30.22
CA PHE A 265 23.38 32.59 -29.75
C PHE A 265 22.55 33.22 -30.92
N LYS A 266 23.14 33.68 -31.98
CA LYS A 266 22.40 34.11 -33.19
C LYS A 266 21.61 32.99 -33.86
N GLN A 267 22.00 31.73 -33.64
CA GLN A 267 21.27 30.55 -34.11
C GLN A 267 20.06 30.21 -33.23
N LEU A 268 20.02 30.64 -31.92
CA LEU A 268 18.91 30.45 -31.02
C LEU A 268 17.88 31.57 -31.14
N LYS A 269 17.09 31.54 -32.20
CA LYS A 269 15.97 32.48 -32.40
C LYS A 269 14.64 31.91 -31.89
N THR A 270 14.67 31.35 -30.68
CA THR A 270 13.55 30.62 -30.09
C THR A 270 13.29 31.12 -28.69
N SER A 271 12.06 30.99 -28.19
CA SER A 271 11.66 31.37 -26.86
C SER A 271 12.36 30.45 -25.82
N VAL A 272 13.15 31.05 -24.90
CA VAL A 272 13.84 30.33 -23.82
C VAL A 272 13.02 30.42 -22.55
N ARG A 273 12.46 29.30 -22.13
CA ARG A 273 11.48 29.20 -21.01
C ARG A 273 12.09 28.73 -19.70
N SER A 274 13.22 28.03 -19.76
CA SER A 274 13.92 27.55 -18.57
C SER A 274 15.40 27.45 -18.78
N ILE A 275 16.19 27.74 -17.75
CA ILE A 275 17.65 27.74 -17.79
C ILE A 275 18.15 26.98 -16.59
N LEU A 276 19.11 26.07 -16.79
CA LEU A 276 19.66 25.25 -15.73
C LEU A 276 21.16 25.05 -15.92
N GLU A 277 21.97 25.52 -14.98
CA GLU A 277 23.40 25.22 -14.93
C GLU A 277 23.67 23.78 -14.48
N ILE A 278 24.33 22.99 -15.31
CA ILE A 278 24.83 21.66 -14.93
C ILE A 278 26.09 21.79 -14.09
N ASP A 279 27.06 22.53 -14.61
CA ASP A 279 28.34 22.91 -14.03
C ASP A 279 28.86 24.20 -14.67
N LYS A 280 30.05 24.64 -14.25
CA LYS A 280 30.69 25.88 -14.72
C LYS A 280 30.84 26.01 -16.26
N GLU A 281 30.90 24.86 -16.96
CA GLU A 281 31.10 24.83 -18.40
C GLU A 281 29.82 24.54 -19.18
N ARG A 282 28.77 23.99 -18.52
CA ARG A 282 27.60 23.46 -19.23
C ARG A 282 26.29 23.99 -18.66
N THR A 283 25.46 24.54 -19.53
CA THR A 283 24.12 25.05 -19.19
C THR A 283 23.09 24.48 -20.17
N LEU A 284 21.96 24.03 -19.66
CA LEU A 284 20.78 23.62 -20.43
C LEU A 284 19.84 24.78 -20.63
N LEU A 285 19.32 24.89 -21.84
CA LEU A 285 18.26 25.82 -22.22
C LEU A 285 17.04 25.05 -22.68
N GLY A 286 15.94 25.21 -21.96
CA GLY A 286 14.63 24.70 -22.33
C GLY A 286 13.92 25.73 -23.20
N THR A 287 13.59 25.37 -24.45
CA THR A 287 13.03 26.29 -25.40
C THR A 287 11.72 25.79 -26.03
N SER A 288 11.02 26.65 -26.76
CA SER A 288 9.83 26.26 -27.54
C SER A 288 10.15 25.29 -28.70
N GLU A 289 11.40 25.20 -29.12
CA GLU A 289 11.82 24.29 -30.19
C GLU A 289 12.57 23.04 -29.68
N GLY A 290 12.88 22.98 -28.40
CA GLY A 290 13.57 21.84 -27.80
C GLY A 290 14.52 22.18 -26.66
N LEU A 291 15.27 21.15 -26.24
CA LEU A 291 16.30 21.26 -25.23
C LEU A 291 17.65 21.47 -25.92
N TYR A 292 18.35 22.50 -25.49
CA TYR A 292 19.70 22.81 -26.00
C TYR A 292 20.72 22.73 -24.85
N LEU A 293 21.90 22.20 -25.16
CA LEU A 293 23.05 22.26 -24.29
C LEU A 293 24.04 23.30 -24.82
N ILE A 294 24.33 24.28 -23.97
CA ILE A 294 25.42 25.24 -24.20
C ILE A 294 26.65 24.75 -23.43
N SER A 295 27.78 24.66 -24.12
CA SER A 295 29.06 24.35 -23.48
C SER A 295 30.03 25.45 -23.73
N ILE A 296 30.60 26.03 -22.65
CA ILE A 296 31.54 27.15 -22.73
C ILE A 296 32.92 26.69 -22.25
N LYS A 297 33.91 26.65 -23.12
CA LYS A 297 35.30 26.33 -22.76
C LYS A 297 36.20 27.52 -23.16
N GLY A 298 36.64 28.26 -22.13
CA GLY A 298 37.39 29.52 -22.35
C GLY A 298 36.58 30.53 -23.12
N LYS A 299 36.95 30.87 -24.36
CA LYS A 299 36.26 31.82 -25.25
C LYS A 299 35.32 31.14 -26.25
N ILE A 300 35.33 29.82 -26.34
CA ILE A 300 34.57 29.05 -27.34
C ILE A 300 33.27 28.58 -26.69
N ALA A 301 32.16 28.89 -27.33
CA ALA A 301 30.85 28.38 -26.97
C ALA A 301 30.30 27.47 -28.08
N THR A 302 29.74 26.35 -27.67
CA THR A 302 29.02 25.41 -28.57
C THR A 302 27.58 25.28 -28.13
N CYS A 303 26.69 25.18 -29.12
CA CYS A 303 25.28 24.97 -28.88
C CYS A 303 24.80 23.68 -29.57
N LYS A 304 24.15 22.82 -28.84
CA LYS A 304 23.68 21.54 -29.34
C LYS A 304 22.27 21.25 -28.92
N LYS A 305 21.41 20.88 -29.86
CA LYS A 305 20.05 20.44 -29.61
C LYS A 305 20.04 18.99 -29.13
N LEU A 306 19.40 18.73 -27.97
CA LEU A 306 19.35 17.42 -27.34
C LEU A 306 17.99 16.73 -27.49
N LEU A 307 16.89 17.51 -27.49
CA LEU A 307 15.52 17.02 -27.58
C LEU A 307 14.72 18.00 -28.44
N SER A 308 13.73 17.49 -29.19
CA SER A 308 12.91 18.34 -30.09
C SER A 308 11.54 18.69 -29.52
N ASN A 309 11.20 18.22 -28.32
CA ASN A 309 9.95 18.57 -27.62
C ASN A 309 10.02 20.01 -27.09
N GLU A 310 8.91 20.73 -27.08
CA GLU A 310 8.83 21.99 -26.31
C GLU A 310 9.16 21.78 -24.85
N ILE A 311 10.05 22.60 -24.29
CA ILE A 311 10.45 22.53 -22.88
C ILE A 311 9.90 23.73 -22.13
N TYR A 312 9.23 23.49 -21.00
CA TYR A 312 8.66 24.51 -20.14
C TYR A 312 9.47 24.75 -18.87
N THR A 313 10.00 23.69 -18.28
CA THR A 313 10.69 23.77 -16.99
C THR A 313 11.81 22.73 -16.89
N LEU A 314 12.88 23.09 -16.18
CA LEU A 314 14.04 22.25 -15.88
C LEU A 314 14.34 22.39 -14.38
N ILE A 315 14.52 21.27 -13.71
CA ILE A 315 15.04 21.27 -12.33
C ILE A 315 16.15 20.23 -12.17
N LYS A 316 17.14 20.55 -11.35
CA LYS A 316 18.25 19.66 -10.98
C LYS A 316 17.99 19.07 -9.59
N ASP A 317 18.00 17.75 -9.55
CA ASP A 317 17.89 16.99 -8.32
C ASP A 317 19.13 16.09 -8.19
N HIS A 318 20.17 16.61 -7.52
CA HIS A 318 21.47 15.93 -7.39
C HIS A 318 22.06 15.58 -8.78
N SER A 319 22.04 14.32 -9.15
CA SER A 319 22.53 13.85 -10.46
C SER A 319 21.42 13.73 -11.53
N ILE A 320 20.15 13.89 -11.16
CA ILE A 320 19.01 13.83 -12.08
C ILE A 320 18.64 15.24 -12.53
N ILE A 321 18.36 15.39 -13.81
CA ILE A 321 17.73 16.57 -14.40
C ILE A 321 16.34 16.16 -14.85
N TRP A 322 15.32 16.75 -14.26
CA TRP A 322 13.94 16.58 -14.65
C TRP A 322 13.56 17.65 -15.67
N ILE A 323 12.82 17.25 -16.70
CA ILE A 323 12.51 18.05 -17.87
C ILE A 323 11.00 18.02 -18.10
N GLY A 324 10.32 19.14 -17.88
CA GLY A 324 8.89 19.28 -18.16
C GLY A 324 8.68 19.72 -19.62
N THR A 325 7.86 18.96 -20.34
CA THR A 325 7.64 19.14 -21.78
C THR A 325 6.14 19.24 -22.15
N ASN A 326 5.84 19.49 -23.43
CA ASN A 326 4.50 19.35 -23.99
C ASN A 326 4.01 17.89 -24.12
N LYS A 327 4.85 16.92 -23.79
CA LYS A 327 4.55 15.47 -23.84
C LYS A 327 4.94 14.77 -22.53
N GLY A 328 4.65 15.40 -21.38
CA GLY A 328 4.94 14.86 -20.06
C GLY A 328 6.33 15.20 -19.54
N VAL A 329 6.78 14.42 -18.56
CA VAL A 329 8.05 14.60 -17.88
C VAL A 329 9.10 13.67 -18.46
N PHE A 330 10.25 14.23 -18.78
CA PHE A 330 11.45 13.48 -19.15
C PHE A 330 12.53 13.67 -18.10
N PHE A 331 13.53 12.81 -18.09
CA PHE A 331 14.68 12.98 -17.23
C PHE A 331 15.98 12.50 -17.89
N THR A 332 17.09 13.03 -17.39
CA THR A 332 18.43 12.56 -17.73
C THR A 332 19.30 12.58 -16.48
N GLU A 333 20.30 11.71 -16.41
CA GLU A 333 21.27 11.69 -15.33
C GLU A 333 22.57 12.37 -15.76
N ILE A 334 23.11 13.21 -14.89
CA ILE A 334 24.46 13.74 -15.05
C ILE A 334 25.43 12.59 -14.77
N GLN A 335 26.20 12.21 -15.76
CA GLN A 335 27.19 11.14 -15.60
C GLN A 335 28.27 11.54 -14.61
N LYS A 336 28.55 10.63 -13.66
CA LYS A 336 29.54 10.84 -12.59
C LYS A 336 30.97 10.80 -13.13
N PHE A 337 31.17 10.19 -14.30
CA PHE A 337 32.50 10.05 -14.94
C PHE A 337 32.37 9.93 -16.47
N PRO A 338 33.39 10.34 -17.23
CA PRO A 338 33.35 10.28 -18.69
C PRO A 338 33.40 8.83 -19.18
N ILE A 339 32.45 8.45 -20.03
CA ILE A 339 32.41 7.16 -20.70
C ILE A 339 32.55 7.42 -22.19
N ASN A 340 33.55 6.84 -22.78
CA ASN A 340 33.74 6.89 -24.25
C ASN A 340 33.11 5.64 -24.87
N ILE A 341 32.22 5.82 -25.84
CA ILE A 341 31.62 4.74 -26.62
C ILE A 341 32.09 4.85 -28.06
N ASN A 342 32.76 3.81 -28.51
CA ASN A 342 33.08 3.66 -29.92
C ASN A 342 32.05 2.74 -30.59
N SER A 343 31.02 3.33 -31.19
CA SER A 343 29.93 2.62 -31.90
C SER A 343 30.32 2.13 -33.29
N GLN A 344 31.53 2.41 -33.76
CA GLN A 344 32.05 1.86 -35.00
C GLN A 344 32.15 0.33 -34.89
N PHE A 345 32.39 -0.18 -33.66
CA PHE A 345 32.41 -1.61 -33.35
C PHE A 345 31.03 -2.03 -32.79
N LYS A 346 30.30 -2.85 -33.53
CA LYS A 346 29.03 -3.46 -33.08
C LYS A 346 29.24 -4.91 -32.72
N ASP A 347 28.50 -5.40 -31.72
CA ASP A 347 28.59 -6.79 -31.23
C ASP A 347 30.05 -7.15 -30.87
N VAL A 348 30.62 -6.40 -29.93
CA VAL A 348 31.99 -6.63 -29.45
C VAL A 348 32.00 -7.85 -28.51
N THR A 349 32.56 -8.96 -28.98
CA THR A 349 32.52 -10.27 -28.29
C THR A 349 33.79 -10.55 -27.50
N VAL A 350 34.91 -10.02 -27.92
CA VAL A 350 36.20 -10.22 -27.23
C VAL A 350 37.07 -8.97 -27.31
N ILE A 351 37.82 -8.71 -26.25
CA ILE A 351 38.74 -7.60 -26.13
C ILE A 351 40.00 -8.15 -25.48
N ASN A 352 41.14 -7.79 -26.02
CA ASN A 352 42.43 -8.09 -25.39
C ASN A 352 43.45 -6.96 -25.70
N SER A 353 44.44 -6.77 -24.86
CA SER A 353 45.43 -5.72 -25.09
C SER A 353 46.84 -6.29 -25.01
N GLN A 354 47.71 -5.85 -25.96
CA GLN A 354 49.09 -6.18 -25.95
C GLN A 354 49.91 -4.92 -26.24
N LYS A 355 50.80 -4.53 -25.31
CA LYS A 355 51.57 -3.28 -25.37
C LYS A 355 50.66 -2.07 -25.63
N ASP A 356 50.92 -1.33 -26.73
CA ASP A 356 50.17 -0.13 -27.16
C ASP A 356 48.96 -0.42 -28.04
N LYS A 357 48.66 -1.71 -28.31
CA LYS A 357 47.56 -2.11 -29.17
C LYS A 357 46.40 -2.72 -28.34
N LEU A 358 45.16 -2.25 -28.59
CA LEU A 358 43.92 -2.84 -28.13
C LEU A 358 43.29 -3.60 -29.27
N TRP A 359 43.11 -4.91 -29.11
CA TRP A 359 42.49 -5.78 -30.08
C TRP A 359 41.01 -5.98 -29.73
N VAL A 360 40.15 -5.85 -30.73
CA VAL A 360 38.69 -5.90 -30.56
C VAL A 360 38.09 -6.84 -31.58
N GLY A 361 37.50 -7.93 -31.14
CA GLY A 361 36.72 -8.82 -31.97
C GLY A 361 35.23 -8.37 -31.96
N HIS A 362 34.68 -8.15 -33.17
CA HIS A 362 33.33 -7.63 -33.35
C HIS A 362 32.64 -8.29 -34.55
N LYS A 363 31.39 -7.96 -34.82
CA LYS A 363 30.56 -8.56 -35.87
C LYS A 363 31.22 -8.59 -37.27
N ARG A 364 32.08 -7.65 -37.58
CA ARG A 364 32.74 -7.55 -38.87
C ARG A 364 34.14 -8.15 -38.91
N GLY A 365 34.59 -8.80 -37.84
CA GLY A 365 35.93 -9.38 -37.70
C GLY A 365 36.73 -8.81 -36.56
N VAL A 366 38.01 -8.62 -36.72
CA VAL A 366 38.93 -8.08 -35.72
C VAL A 366 39.48 -6.73 -36.14
N SER A 367 39.60 -5.83 -35.21
CA SER A 367 40.30 -4.56 -35.37
C SER A 367 41.31 -4.35 -34.26
N TYR A 368 42.37 -3.63 -34.48
CA TYR A 368 43.18 -3.12 -33.40
C TYR A 368 43.21 -1.59 -33.37
N ILE A 369 43.21 -1.05 -32.18
CA ILE A 369 43.30 0.38 -31.93
C ILE A 369 44.67 0.62 -31.31
N ASN A 370 45.47 1.52 -31.91
CA ASN A 370 46.68 2.02 -31.26
C ASN A 370 46.28 2.95 -30.12
N LYS A 371 46.62 2.59 -28.86
CA LYS A 371 46.19 3.33 -27.66
C LYS A 371 46.77 4.74 -27.60
N LEU A 372 47.92 5.01 -28.22
CA LEU A 372 48.57 6.31 -28.19
C LEU A 372 48.00 7.26 -29.26
N SER A 373 47.90 6.77 -30.52
CA SER A 373 47.39 7.59 -31.64
C SER A 373 45.88 7.56 -31.83
N GLY A 374 45.18 6.59 -31.24
CA GLY A 374 43.73 6.35 -31.48
C GLY A 374 43.43 5.78 -32.87
N GLN A 375 44.45 5.52 -33.71
CA GLN A 375 44.27 5.01 -35.04
C GLN A 375 43.74 3.58 -35.00
N THR A 376 42.72 3.29 -35.84
CA THR A 376 42.07 1.97 -35.95
C THR A 376 42.45 1.32 -37.26
N ASN A 377 42.88 0.06 -37.18
CA ASN A 377 43.20 -0.77 -38.36
C ASN A 377 42.27 -1.99 -38.32
N PHE A 378 41.76 -2.38 -39.49
CA PHE A 378 40.88 -3.52 -39.66
C PHE A 378 41.67 -4.73 -40.15
N TYR A 379 41.37 -5.88 -39.52
CA TYR A 379 41.73 -7.20 -40.00
C TYR A 379 40.42 -8.01 -40.18
N TRP A 380 40.28 -8.71 -41.31
CA TRP A 380 39.02 -9.39 -41.69
C TRP A 380 39.15 -10.91 -41.60
N PRO A 381 38.93 -11.58 -40.44
CA PRO A 381 38.58 -12.98 -40.42
C PRO A 381 37.13 -13.15 -40.88
N PHE A 382 36.82 -14.20 -41.62
CA PHE A 382 35.50 -14.46 -42.21
C PHE A 382 34.52 -15.13 -41.23
N PHE A 383 34.76 -15.08 -39.93
CA PHE A 383 33.94 -15.71 -38.89
C PHE A 383 33.79 -14.85 -37.65
N LYS A 384 32.80 -15.20 -36.81
CA LYS A 384 32.57 -14.51 -35.51
C LYS A 384 33.61 -14.97 -34.48
N ILE A 385 34.43 -14.05 -33.99
CA ILE A 385 35.49 -14.33 -33.03
C ILE A 385 34.94 -14.59 -31.65
N THR A 386 35.42 -15.68 -31.00
CA THR A 386 35.12 -16.02 -29.60
C THR A 386 36.25 -15.67 -28.66
N GLN A 387 37.51 -15.84 -29.08
CA GLN A 387 38.69 -15.54 -28.26
C GLN A 387 39.88 -15.06 -29.11
N LEU A 388 40.77 -14.33 -28.45
CA LEU A 388 42.06 -13.82 -28.97
C LEU A 388 43.16 -14.28 -28.02
N VAL A 389 44.05 -15.11 -28.49
CA VAL A 389 45.18 -15.61 -27.72
C VAL A 389 46.49 -15.13 -28.34
N PHE A 390 47.40 -14.62 -27.52
CA PHE A 390 48.73 -14.15 -27.95
C PHE A 390 49.78 -15.20 -27.64
N GLU A 391 50.52 -15.55 -28.66
CA GLU A 391 51.77 -16.34 -28.60
C GLU A 391 52.86 -15.48 -29.22
N ASP A 392 53.96 -15.28 -28.54
CA ASP A 392 55.13 -14.45 -28.99
C ASP A 392 55.00 -13.60 -30.27
N LYS A 393 54.93 -14.25 -31.43
CA LYS A 393 54.88 -13.62 -32.76
C LYS A 393 53.52 -13.80 -33.42
N HIS A 394 52.64 -14.62 -32.86
CA HIS A 394 51.37 -14.95 -33.48
C HIS A 394 50.16 -14.57 -32.59
N ILE A 395 49.06 -14.31 -33.26
CA ILE A 395 47.76 -14.15 -32.60
C ILE A 395 46.84 -15.24 -33.14
N TRP A 396 46.23 -15.96 -32.22
CA TRP A 396 45.27 -17.00 -32.51
C TRP A 396 43.87 -16.42 -32.40
N PHE A 397 43.07 -16.54 -33.47
CA PHE A 397 41.68 -16.15 -33.51
C PHE A 397 40.84 -17.39 -33.53
N THR A 398 39.99 -17.58 -32.51
CA THR A 398 39.06 -18.71 -32.49
C THR A 398 37.62 -18.24 -32.79
N GLY A 399 36.77 -19.10 -33.33
CA GLY A 399 35.43 -18.74 -33.75
C GLY A 399 34.37 -19.79 -33.46
N LEU A 400 33.13 -19.35 -33.46
CA LEU A 400 31.95 -20.14 -33.11
C LEU A 400 31.74 -21.36 -34.05
N GLN A 401 32.24 -21.33 -35.25
CA GLN A 401 32.05 -22.44 -36.21
C GLN A 401 33.21 -23.45 -36.21
N GLY A 402 34.11 -23.38 -35.22
CA GLY A 402 35.30 -24.20 -35.19
C GLY A 402 36.42 -23.71 -36.12
N ASP A 403 36.23 -22.52 -36.68
CA ASP A 403 37.29 -21.90 -37.49
C ASP A 403 38.38 -21.34 -36.56
N LEU A 404 39.62 -21.54 -37.01
CA LEU A 404 40.83 -21.07 -36.29
C LEU A 404 41.74 -20.38 -37.29
N GLU A 405 42.24 -19.24 -36.95
CA GLU A 405 43.20 -18.49 -37.75
C GLU A 405 44.36 -18.05 -36.90
N VAL A 406 45.54 -18.25 -37.41
CA VAL A 406 46.82 -17.83 -36.78
C VAL A 406 47.47 -16.78 -37.62
N VAL A 407 47.73 -15.64 -37.06
CA VAL A 407 48.33 -14.50 -37.79
C VAL A 407 49.63 -14.08 -37.16
N ASP A 408 50.68 -13.98 -37.98
CA ASP A 408 51.88 -13.24 -37.56
C ASP A 408 51.56 -11.74 -37.60
N TRP A 409 51.56 -11.13 -36.42
CA TRP A 409 51.10 -9.73 -36.25
C TRP A 409 52.12 -8.69 -36.81
N LYS A 410 53.36 -9.12 -37.19
CA LYS A 410 54.36 -8.27 -37.81
C LYS A 410 54.26 -8.27 -39.33
N SER A 411 54.13 -9.46 -39.90
CA SER A 411 54.07 -9.63 -41.34
C SER A 411 52.67 -9.55 -41.91
N ASN A 412 51.68 -9.59 -41.03
CA ASN A 412 50.23 -9.62 -41.34
C ASN A 412 49.84 -10.78 -42.27
N LYS A 413 50.59 -11.89 -42.21
CA LYS A 413 50.33 -13.15 -42.95
C LYS A 413 49.62 -14.09 -41.99
N GLY A 414 48.46 -14.67 -42.43
CA GLY A 414 47.64 -15.58 -41.66
C GLY A 414 47.61 -16.99 -42.27
N ILE A 415 47.48 -17.98 -41.40
CA ILE A 415 47.21 -19.37 -41.75
C ILE A 415 45.83 -19.70 -41.18
N ARG A 416 44.92 -20.11 -42.01
CA ARG A 416 43.56 -20.52 -41.56
C ARG A 416 43.49 -22.04 -41.49
N TYR A 417 43.03 -22.56 -40.36
CA TYR A 417 42.71 -23.95 -40.12
C TYR A 417 41.21 -24.15 -40.25
N ASN A 418 40.79 -24.74 -41.36
CA ASN A 418 39.41 -25.07 -41.52
C ASN A 418 39.10 -26.43 -40.85
N LYS A 419 37.92 -26.57 -40.27
CA LYS A 419 37.48 -27.77 -39.60
C LYS A 419 37.58 -29.01 -40.50
N GLY A 420 38.15 -30.10 -39.98
CA GLY A 420 38.29 -31.36 -40.68
C GLY A 420 39.27 -31.36 -41.86
N VAL A 421 39.92 -30.26 -42.16
CA VAL A 421 40.92 -30.12 -43.25
C VAL A 421 42.30 -30.03 -42.69
N PRO A 422 43.24 -30.93 -43.06
CA PRO A 422 44.61 -30.85 -42.60
C PRO A 422 45.32 -29.63 -43.22
N VAL A 423 45.93 -28.80 -42.36
CA VAL A 423 46.77 -27.67 -42.76
C VAL A 423 48.05 -27.80 -41.98
N ASN A 424 49.20 -27.81 -42.66
CA ASN A 424 50.52 -28.02 -42.04
C ASN A 424 50.58 -29.26 -41.13
N ASN A 425 49.91 -30.37 -41.52
CA ASN A 425 49.78 -31.61 -40.75
C ASN A 425 48.93 -31.52 -39.48
N ILE A 426 48.24 -30.40 -39.23
CA ILE A 426 47.32 -30.19 -38.09
C ILE A 426 45.89 -30.30 -38.61
N THR A 427 45.05 -31.16 -38.00
CA THR A 427 43.61 -31.26 -38.29
C THR A 427 42.84 -30.97 -37.05
N PHE A 428 41.96 -29.94 -37.10
CA PHE A 428 41.03 -29.63 -35.99
C PHE A 428 39.70 -30.33 -36.20
N PRO A 429 39.09 -30.87 -35.14
CA PRO A 429 37.76 -31.46 -35.19
C PRO A 429 36.68 -30.46 -35.57
N ASN A 430 35.53 -30.94 -36.00
CA ASN A 430 34.39 -30.13 -36.37
C ASN A 430 33.60 -29.69 -35.15
N THR A 431 34.16 -28.82 -34.33
CA THR A 431 33.52 -28.37 -33.08
C THR A 431 33.63 -26.83 -32.89
N HIS A 432 32.75 -26.26 -32.14
CA HIS A 432 32.82 -24.85 -31.76
C HIS A 432 33.88 -24.65 -30.68
N ILE A 433 34.70 -23.62 -30.81
CA ILE A 433 35.71 -23.23 -29.82
C ILE A 433 35.21 -21.99 -29.07
N GLU A 434 34.99 -22.14 -27.77
CA GLU A 434 34.46 -21.05 -26.90
C GLU A 434 35.57 -20.24 -26.29
N ASP A 435 36.69 -20.88 -25.88
CA ASP A 435 37.83 -20.25 -25.23
C ASP A 435 39.14 -20.96 -25.56
N ALA A 436 40.28 -20.29 -25.38
CA ALA A 436 41.58 -20.88 -25.57
C ALA A 436 42.62 -20.23 -24.65
N VAL A 437 43.66 -21.02 -24.28
CA VAL A 437 44.76 -20.56 -23.48
C VAL A 437 46.07 -21.15 -23.99
N TYR A 438 47.11 -20.33 -24.10
CA TYR A 438 48.44 -20.72 -24.43
C TYR A 438 49.29 -20.92 -23.17
N ILE A 439 50.01 -22.04 -23.11
CA ILE A 439 50.93 -22.36 -22.00
C ILE A 439 52.36 -22.28 -22.54
N SER A 440 53.02 -21.19 -22.17
CA SER A 440 54.39 -20.91 -22.68
C SER A 440 55.46 -21.91 -22.18
N GLU A 441 55.25 -22.50 -20.99
CA GLU A 441 56.19 -23.45 -20.38
C GLU A 441 56.30 -24.78 -21.11
N THR A 442 55.23 -25.21 -21.75
CA THR A 442 55.18 -26.48 -22.47
C THR A 442 54.98 -26.27 -23.97
N ASN A 443 54.86 -25.03 -24.43
CA ASN A 443 54.57 -24.66 -25.81
C ASN A 443 53.25 -25.29 -26.33
N ASP A 444 52.22 -25.31 -25.48
CA ASP A 444 50.94 -25.97 -25.76
C ASP A 444 49.83 -24.95 -25.88
N MET A 445 48.87 -25.23 -26.81
CA MET A 445 47.62 -24.51 -26.90
C MET A 445 46.46 -25.42 -26.49
N TRP A 446 45.60 -24.92 -25.59
CA TRP A 446 44.43 -25.59 -25.06
C TRP A 446 43.19 -24.86 -25.49
N PHE A 447 42.17 -25.58 -25.98
CA PHE A 447 40.92 -25.01 -26.46
C PHE A 447 39.72 -25.65 -25.73
N ALA A 448 38.75 -24.80 -25.39
CA ALA A 448 37.41 -25.22 -24.92
C ALA A 448 36.50 -25.55 -26.12
N ALA A 449 36.17 -26.81 -26.29
CA ALA A 449 35.35 -27.27 -27.39
C ALA A 449 33.90 -27.57 -26.92
N TYR A 450 32.91 -27.08 -27.66
CA TYR A 450 31.51 -27.13 -27.27
C TYR A 450 30.98 -28.52 -26.91
N ASN A 451 31.27 -29.54 -27.77
CA ASN A 451 30.76 -30.89 -27.57
C ASN A 451 31.84 -31.94 -27.35
N GLU A 452 33.12 -31.53 -27.35
CA GLU A 452 34.25 -32.44 -27.33
C GLU A 452 35.14 -32.24 -26.10
N GLY A 453 34.73 -31.41 -25.14
CA GLY A 453 35.51 -31.15 -23.92
C GLY A 453 36.72 -30.26 -24.18
N LEU A 454 37.93 -30.81 -24.03
CA LEU A 454 39.17 -30.07 -24.27
C LEU A 454 39.90 -30.57 -25.53
N LEU A 455 40.43 -29.62 -26.28
CA LEU A 455 41.42 -29.93 -27.34
C LEU A 455 42.78 -29.44 -26.90
N HIS A 456 43.76 -30.29 -27.00
CA HIS A 456 45.16 -30.02 -26.70
C HIS A 456 45.97 -30.04 -27.98
N LEU A 457 46.54 -28.92 -28.37
CA LEU A 457 47.49 -28.82 -29.48
C LEU A 457 48.92 -28.73 -28.93
N ASP A 458 49.68 -29.78 -29.08
CA ASP A 458 51.12 -29.82 -28.89
C ASP A 458 51.77 -29.11 -30.09
N MET A 459 52.29 -27.92 -29.88
CA MET A 459 52.86 -27.06 -30.94
C MET A 459 54.12 -27.64 -31.53
N ASP A 460 54.91 -28.37 -30.72
CA ASP A 460 56.17 -28.96 -31.15
C ASP A 460 55.92 -30.18 -32.01
N LYS A 461 54.97 -31.04 -31.63
CA LYS A 461 54.62 -32.26 -32.40
C LYS A 461 53.57 -31.99 -33.49
N LYS A 462 52.97 -30.82 -33.52
CA LYS A 462 51.88 -30.42 -34.42
C LYS A 462 50.70 -31.41 -34.42
N ARG A 463 50.30 -31.85 -33.23
CA ARG A 463 49.24 -32.83 -33.02
C ARG A 463 48.17 -32.27 -32.14
N VAL A 464 46.91 -32.49 -32.58
CA VAL A 464 45.70 -32.18 -31.78
C VAL A 464 45.19 -33.45 -31.11
N ASN A 465 45.03 -33.44 -29.80
CA ASN A 465 44.46 -34.50 -29.01
C ASN A 465 43.12 -34.00 -28.44
N THR A 466 42.05 -34.82 -28.54
CA THR A 466 40.77 -34.56 -27.94
C THR A 466 40.70 -35.23 -26.57
N ILE A 467 40.30 -34.48 -25.52
CA ILE A 467 40.15 -34.94 -24.15
C ILE A 467 38.67 -34.81 -23.78
N LEU A 468 37.97 -35.95 -23.70
CA LEU A 468 36.60 -35.96 -23.27
C LEU A 468 36.48 -35.87 -21.78
N LEU A 469 35.74 -34.91 -21.27
CA LEU A 469 35.45 -34.69 -19.84
C LEU A 469 34.25 -35.49 -19.38
N GLN A 470 34.20 -35.81 -18.10
CA GLN A 470 33.06 -36.47 -17.50
C GLN A 470 32.10 -35.48 -16.77
N PRO A 471 30.79 -35.56 -16.97
CA PRO A 471 30.06 -36.40 -17.97
C PRO A 471 30.31 -35.93 -19.40
N THR A 472 30.26 -36.85 -20.37
CA THR A 472 30.62 -36.62 -21.79
C THR A 472 29.84 -35.49 -22.49
N SER A 473 28.73 -35.04 -21.94
CA SER A 473 27.94 -33.89 -22.41
C SER A 473 28.39 -32.55 -21.87
N THR A 474 29.53 -32.48 -21.18
CA THR A 474 29.98 -31.25 -20.49
C THR A 474 30.53 -30.25 -21.47
N LYS A 475 29.84 -29.12 -21.66
CA LYS A 475 30.32 -27.97 -22.40
C LYS A 475 31.28 -27.17 -21.53
N VAL A 476 32.47 -26.88 -22.06
CA VAL A 476 33.45 -25.96 -21.44
C VAL A 476 33.23 -24.55 -21.97
N ASN A 477 32.92 -23.61 -21.08
CA ASN A 477 32.66 -22.21 -21.41
C ASN A 477 33.94 -21.35 -21.28
N ARG A 478 34.84 -21.69 -20.33
CA ARG A 478 36.08 -20.96 -20.04
C ARG A 478 37.20 -21.86 -19.58
N ILE A 479 38.41 -21.51 -19.96
CA ILE A 479 39.66 -22.13 -19.49
C ILE A 479 40.51 -21.06 -18.82
N LEU A 480 41.03 -21.40 -17.63
CA LEU A 480 41.96 -20.55 -16.91
C LEU A 480 43.11 -21.37 -16.35
N LYS A 481 44.34 -20.99 -16.68
CA LYS A 481 45.54 -21.61 -16.08
C LYS A 481 45.73 -21.16 -14.64
N HIS A 482 45.85 -22.12 -13.73
CA HIS A 482 46.14 -21.86 -12.32
C HIS A 482 47.23 -22.81 -11.82
N GLY A 483 48.46 -22.34 -11.75
CA GLY A 483 49.62 -23.14 -11.44
C GLY A 483 49.84 -24.28 -12.45
N LYS A 484 49.82 -25.54 -11.98
CA LYS A 484 49.96 -26.76 -12.81
C LYS A 484 48.61 -27.39 -13.22
N GLN A 485 47.55 -26.64 -13.10
CA GLN A 485 46.18 -27.10 -13.41
C GLN A 485 45.50 -26.14 -14.37
N LEU A 486 44.52 -26.65 -15.09
CA LEU A 486 43.53 -25.86 -15.84
C LEU A 486 42.25 -25.86 -15.03
N LEU A 487 41.72 -24.71 -14.73
CA LEU A 487 40.38 -24.53 -14.19
C LEU A 487 39.42 -24.36 -15.37
N LEU A 488 38.42 -25.25 -15.43
CA LEU A 488 37.45 -25.31 -16.51
C LEU A 488 36.06 -24.90 -15.98
N GLY A 489 35.59 -23.76 -16.42
CA GLY A 489 34.22 -23.35 -16.18
C GLY A 489 33.29 -24.05 -17.15
N THR A 490 32.42 -24.90 -16.64
CA THR A 490 31.57 -25.75 -17.46
C THR A 490 30.07 -25.53 -17.18
N THR A 491 29.20 -26.10 -18.01
CA THR A 491 27.74 -26.11 -17.76
C THR A 491 27.34 -26.91 -16.53
N HIS A 492 28.20 -27.81 -16.05
CA HIS A 492 27.94 -28.69 -14.91
C HIS A 492 28.70 -28.30 -13.64
N GLY A 493 29.57 -27.33 -13.72
CA GLY A 493 30.35 -26.87 -12.57
C GLY A 493 31.75 -26.40 -12.92
N LEU A 494 32.59 -26.29 -11.88
CA LEU A 494 34.02 -26.03 -12.01
C LEU A 494 34.77 -27.35 -11.95
N ILE A 495 35.57 -27.63 -13.00
CA ILE A 495 36.42 -28.81 -13.09
C ILE A 495 37.87 -28.32 -12.99
N SER A 496 38.68 -28.99 -12.19
CA SER A 496 40.13 -28.86 -12.21
C SER A 496 40.76 -29.98 -13.01
N TYR A 497 41.54 -29.65 -14.00
CA TYR A 497 42.28 -30.60 -14.83
C TYR A 497 43.77 -30.46 -14.58
N SER A 498 44.41 -31.52 -14.16
CA SER A 498 45.86 -31.54 -13.85
C SER A 498 46.69 -31.75 -15.13
N LEU A 499 47.59 -30.82 -15.38
CA LEU A 499 48.54 -30.90 -16.54
C LEU A 499 49.64 -31.96 -16.34
N LYS A 500 49.85 -32.47 -15.11
CA LYS A 500 50.90 -33.42 -14.79
C LYS A 500 50.50 -34.86 -15.08
N ASP A 501 49.30 -35.25 -14.67
CA ASP A 501 48.83 -36.64 -14.69
C ASP A 501 47.49 -36.80 -15.45
N SER A 502 47.02 -35.72 -16.09
CA SER A 502 45.80 -35.68 -16.86
C SER A 502 44.56 -36.07 -16.06
N SER A 503 44.58 -35.94 -14.73
CA SER A 503 43.46 -36.23 -13.86
C SER A 503 42.47 -35.06 -13.85
N GLU A 504 41.18 -35.36 -13.79
CA GLU A 504 40.11 -34.38 -13.66
C GLU A 504 39.39 -34.53 -12.33
N GLN A 505 39.02 -33.38 -11.74
CA GLN A 505 38.25 -33.34 -10.50
C GLN A 505 37.14 -32.29 -10.60
N LEU A 506 35.92 -32.70 -10.42
CA LEU A 506 34.77 -31.78 -10.30
C LEU A 506 34.83 -31.11 -8.91
N ILE A 507 35.09 -29.80 -8.88
CA ILE A 507 35.28 -29.03 -7.64
C ILE A 507 33.93 -28.50 -7.13
N THR A 508 33.12 -27.86 -7.99
CA THR A 508 31.80 -27.32 -7.62
C THR A 508 30.75 -27.87 -8.60
N PRO A 509 29.90 -28.83 -8.18
CA PRO A 509 28.87 -29.44 -9.05
C PRO A 509 27.64 -28.54 -9.22
N ASN A 510 26.87 -28.83 -10.28
CA ASN A 510 25.52 -28.28 -10.53
C ASN A 510 25.42 -26.76 -10.69
N ILE A 511 26.48 -26.12 -11.16
CA ILE A 511 26.53 -24.68 -11.40
C ILE A 511 27.00 -24.40 -12.83
N ASN A 512 26.21 -23.65 -13.61
CA ASN A 512 26.63 -23.24 -14.94
C ASN A 512 27.59 -22.04 -14.86
N VAL A 513 28.90 -22.31 -15.00
CA VAL A 513 29.98 -21.32 -14.91
C VAL A 513 30.23 -20.72 -16.28
N GLN A 514 30.05 -19.40 -16.42
CA GLN A 514 30.20 -18.64 -17.68
C GLN A 514 31.58 -17.96 -17.80
N THR A 515 32.15 -17.51 -16.67
CA THR A 515 33.43 -16.85 -16.63
C THR A 515 34.19 -17.18 -15.36
N LEU A 516 35.51 -17.15 -15.44
CA LEU A 516 36.43 -17.45 -14.35
C LEU A 516 37.39 -16.30 -14.14
N TYR A 517 37.70 -16.02 -12.90
CA TYR A 517 38.82 -15.17 -12.51
C TYR A 517 39.44 -15.74 -11.25
N THR A 518 40.78 -15.66 -11.14
CA THR A 518 41.52 -16.06 -9.93
C THR A 518 42.38 -14.92 -9.45
N ASP A 519 42.34 -14.65 -8.17
CA ASP A 519 43.43 -13.98 -7.48
C ASP A 519 44.40 -15.05 -6.90
N ARG A 520 45.36 -14.68 -6.11
CA ARG A 520 46.31 -15.66 -5.57
C ARG A 520 45.72 -16.66 -4.59
N THR A 521 44.55 -16.36 -4.04
CA THR A 521 43.97 -17.06 -2.90
C THR A 521 42.55 -17.60 -3.18
N HIS A 522 41.83 -16.98 -4.09
CA HIS A 522 40.40 -17.30 -4.36
C HIS A 522 40.12 -17.51 -5.84
N ILE A 523 39.12 -18.34 -6.10
CA ILE A 523 38.57 -18.56 -7.43
C ILE A 523 37.20 -17.87 -7.46
N TRP A 524 37.00 -16.97 -8.43
CA TRP A 524 35.75 -16.27 -8.63
C TRP A 524 35.03 -16.85 -9.84
N LEU A 525 33.83 -17.36 -9.59
CA LEU A 525 32.96 -18.02 -10.58
C LEU A 525 31.84 -17.07 -10.98
N GLY A 526 31.84 -16.61 -12.21
CA GLY A 526 30.67 -15.89 -12.78
C GLY A 526 29.74 -16.89 -13.41
N THR A 527 28.47 -16.93 -12.94
CA THR A 527 27.51 -17.95 -13.31
C THR A 527 26.40 -17.41 -14.20
N LEU A 528 25.63 -18.32 -14.82
CA LEU A 528 24.47 -17.96 -15.62
C LEU A 528 23.27 -17.47 -14.77
N GLN A 529 23.02 -18.12 -13.62
CA GLN A 529 21.80 -17.91 -12.84
C GLN A 529 22.05 -17.51 -11.38
N HIS A 530 23.21 -17.80 -10.82
CA HIS A 530 23.51 -17.63 -9.40
C HIS A 530 24.34 -16.38 -9.08
N GLY A 531 24.67 -15.53 -10.06
CA GLY A 531 25.55 -14.38 -9.83
C GLY A 531 27.02 -14.76 -9.75
N VAL A 532 27.75 -14.24 -8.77
CA VAL A 532 29.16 -14.51 -8.55
C VAL A 532 29.32 -15.35 -7.30
N LEU A 533 30.10 -16.41 -7.40
CA LEU A 533 30.53 -17.23 -6.28
C LEU A 533 32.03 -17.05 -6.04
N GLN A 534 32.41 -16.84 -4.79
CA GLN A 534 33.79 -16.88 -4.34
C GLN A 534 34.07 -18.23 -3.73
N SER A 535 35.09 -18.90 -4.22
CA SER A 535 35.51 -20.21 -3.74
C SER A 535 36.97 -20.18 -3.34
N ASP A 536 37.37 -21.04 -2.41
CA ASP A 536 38.79 -21.36 -2.21
C ASP A 536 39.29 -22.33 -3.28
N THR A 537 40.58 -22.67 -3.23
CA THR A 537 41.23 -23.60 -4.19
C THR A 537 40.73 -25.05 -4.06
N THR A 538 40.01 -25.41 -2.99
CA THR A 538 39.40 -26.72 -2.78
C THR A 538 37.96 -26.80 -3.31
N GLY A 539 37.37 -25.68 -3.70
CA GLY A 539 36.00 -25.60 -4.20
C GLY A 539 34.95 -25.25 -3.15
N LYS A 540 35.32 -25.00 -1.91
CA LYS A 540 34.42 -24.55 -0.88
C LYS A 540 33.97 -23.14 -1.16
N ILE A 541 32.66 -22.92 -1.28
CA ILE A 541 32.08 -21.60 -1.47
C ILE A 541 32.22 -20.77 -0.20
N LEU A 542 32.85 -19.61 -0.32
CA LEU A 542 33.12 -18.66 0.77
C LEU A 542 32.12 -17.51 0.77
N ALA A 543 31.69 -17.04 -0.41
CA ALA A 543 30.73 -15.96 -0.56
C ALA A 543 29.88 -16.15 -1.80
N HIS A 544 28.67 -15.58 -1.77
CA HIS A 544 27.71 -15.58 -2.87
C HIS A 544 27.16 -14.16 -3.06
N LEU A 545 27.38 -13.59 -4.24
CA LEU A 545 26.90 -12.26 -4.62
C LEU A 545 25.87 -12.38 -5.74
N ASN A 546 24.68 -11.87 -5.53
CA ASN A 546 23.59 -11.96 -6.48
C ASN A 546 22.80 -10.63 -6.57
N THR A 547 21.63 -10.65 -7.19
CA THR A 547 20.79 -9.45 -7.31
C THR A 547 20.28 -8.92 -5.97
N THR A 548 20.22 -9.74 -4.90
CA THR A 548 19.85 -9.27 -3.58
C THR A 548 20.97 -8.46 -2.92
N ASP A 549 22.22 -8.70 -3.33
CA ASP A 549 23.41 -8.00 -2.83
C ASP A 549 23.73 -6.75 -3.65
N GLY A 550 23.13 -6.58 -4.84
CA GLY A 550 23.28 -5.39 -5.67
C GLY A 550 23.79 -5.61 -7.10
N LEU A 551 23.87 -6.86 -7.57
CA LEU A 551 24.09 -7.11 -9.01
C LEU A 551 22.84 -6.73 -9.81
N GLN A 552 23.03 -6.22 -11.03
CA GLN A 552 21.93 -5.85 -11.93
C GLN A 552 21.12 -7.05 -12.39
N VAL A 553 21.81 -8.14 -12.72
CA VAL A 553 21.26 -9.46 -13.05
C VAL A 553 22.25 -10.55 -12.63
N ASN A 554 21.78 -11.78 -12.43
CA ASN A 554 22.62 -12.91 -12.03
C ASN A 554 23.49 -13.48 -13.17
N HIS A 555 23.22 -13.12 -14.43
CA HIS A 555 24.04 -13.57 -15.57
C HIS A 555 25.33 -12.76 -15.67
N VAL A 556 26.42 -13.33 -15.23
CA VAL A 556 27.75 -12.72 -15.22
C VAL A 556 28.53 -13.14 -16.47
N VAL A 557 29.06 -12.17 -17.19
CA VAL A 557 29.79 -12.40 -18.46
C VAL A 557 31.30 -12.07 -18.40
N GLY A 558 31.74 -11.34 -17.37
CA GLY A 558 33.13 -11.01 -17.19
C GLY A 558 33.49 -10.66 -15.75
N ILE A 559 34.63 -11.14 -15.29
CA ILE A 559 35.23 -10.76 -13.99
C ILE A 559 36.69 -10.42 -14.21
N SER A 560 37.15 -9.32 -13.65
CA SER A 560 38.57 -8.89 -13.71
C SER A 560 38.86 -7.96 -12.54
N SER A 561 40.12 -7.77 -12.19
CA SER A 561 40.49 -6.86 -11.09
C SER A 561 41.58 -5.85 -11.47
N TYR A 562 41.58 -4.73 -10.72
CA TYR A 562 42.64 -3.73 -10.78
C TYR A 562 42.74 -3.02 -9.43
N GLN A 563 43.98 -2.86 -8.89
CA GLN A 563 44.25 -2.17 -7.63
C GLN A 563 43.30 -2.56 -6.48
N ASN A 564 43.20 -3.86 -6.20
CA ASN A 564 42.38 -4.40 -5.13
C ASN A 564 40.85 -4.19 -5.29
N THR A 565 40.42 -3.83 -6.50
CA THR A 565 39.01 -3.69 -6.85
C THR A 565 38.65 -4.75 -7.88
N LEU A 566 37.70 -5.63 -7.56
CA LEU A 566 37.14 -6.63 -8.47
C LEU A 566 36.00 -5.99 -9.26
N TYR A 567 36.06 -6.07 -10.57
CA TYR A 567 35.01 -5.63 -11.48
C TYR A 567 34.23 -6.83 -11.99
N ILE A 568 32.89 -6.74 -11.90
CA ILE A 568 31.97 -7.78 -12.28
C ILE A 568 31.04 -7.21 -13.36
N LEU A 569 31.16 -7.76 -14.57
CA LEU A 569 30.30 -7.39 -15.69
C LEU A 569 29.17 -8.42 -15.80
N THR A 570 27.97 -7.96 -15.70
CA THR A 570 26.76 -8.73 -15.97
C THR A 570 26.25 -8.45 -17.39
N LYS A 571 25.25 -9.21 -17.87
CA LYS A 571 24.60 -8.92 -19.16
C LYS A 571 24.03 -7.49 -19.24
N ARG A 572 23.74 -6.85 -18.10
CA ARG A 572 23.06 -5.54 -18.05
C ARG A 572 23.86 -4.40 -17.41
N GLY A 573 25.02 -4.65 -16.84
CA GLY A 573 25.80 -3.59 -16.20
C GLY A 573 27.07 -4.04 -15.53
N LEU A 574 27.87 -3.07 -15.10
CA LEU A 574 29.11 -3.25 -14.41
C LEU A 574 28.99 -2.96 -12.92
N SER A 575 29.52 -3.82 -12.09
CA SER A 575 29.65 -3.63 -10.63
C SER A 575 31.11 -3.70 -10.24
N SER A 576 31.49 -3.09 -9.13
CA SER A 576 32.80 -3.20 -8.52
C SER A 576 32.66 -3.66 -7.06
N LEU A 577 33.51 -4.60 -6.68
CA LEU A 577 33.66 -5.08 -5.32
C LEU A 577 34.97 -4.60 -4.75
N LYS A 578 34.95 -3.79 -3.70
CA LYS A 578 36.11 -3.28 -2.99
C LYS A 578 35.87 -3.36 -1.49
N ASP A 579 36.82 -3.90 -0.74
CA ASP A 579 36.74 -4.04 0.73
C ASP A 579 35.45 -4.73 1.21
N GLY A 580 34.97 -5.75 0.48
CA GLY A 580 33.72 -6.45 0.75
C GLY A 580 32.44 -5.70 0.34
N VAL A 581 32.57 -4.50 -0.22
CA VAL A 581 31.45 -3.62 -0.60
C VAL A 581 31.21 -3.68 -2.09
N LEU A 582 30.02 -4.18 -2.49
CA LEU A 582 29.60 -4.24 -3.89
C LEU A 582 28.94 -2.92 -4.28
N ASN A 583 29.53 -2.21 -5.25
CA ASN A 583 29.02 -0.97 -5.80
C ASN A 583 28.66 -1.12 -7.27
N GLU A 584 27.53 -0.58 -7.70
CA GLU A 584 27.24 -0.45 -9.12
C GLU A 584 28.10 0.67 -9.71
N VAL A 585 28.82 0.34 -10.78
CA VAL A 585 29.43 1.36 -11.63
C VAL A 585 28.34 1.85 -12.56
N SER A 586 27.73 3.00 -12.20
CA SER A 586 26.61 3.59 -12.94
C SER A 586 27.05 3.98 -14.35
N VAL A 587 26.91 3.04 -15.25
CA VAL A 587 27.01 3.26 -16.68
C VAL A 587 25.59 3.26 -17.21
N ALA A 588 25.10 4.41 -17.68
CA ALA A 588 23.73 4.51 -18.19
C ALA A 588 23.59 3.72 -19.50
N PHE A 589 23.36 2.42 -19.37
CA PHE A 589 23.29 1.47 -20.49
C PHE A 589 21.90 1.35 -21.12
N GLN A 590 20.89 2.07 -20.61
CA GLN A 590 19.51 1.89 -21.05
C GLN A 590 19.07 3.04 -21.96
N THR A 591 19.00 2.77 -23.24
CA THR A 591 18.15 3.54 -24.14
C THR A 591 16.78 2.86 -24.22
N SER A 592 15.72 3.64 -24.24
CA SER A 592 14.31 3.18 -24.16
C SER A 592 13.84 2.27 -25.30
N ALA A 593 14.70 1.99 -26.31
CA ALA A 593 14.33 1.15 -27.46
C ALA A 593 15.14 -0.13 -27.64
N ASN A 594 16.35 -0.25 -27.07
CA ASN A 594 17.17 -1.47 -27.18
C ASN A 594 18.00 -1.67 -25.92
N LEU A 595 17.69 -2.71 -25.15
CA LEU A 595 18.53 -3.23 -24.08
C LEU A 595 19.85 -3.70 -24.67
N HIS A 596 20.94 -2.93 -24.44
CA HIS A 596 22.25 -3.37 -24.87
C HIS A 596 22.75 -4.48 -23.95
N GLU A 597 23.17 -5.58 -24.54
CA GLU A 597 23.78 -6.68 -23.83
C GLU A 597 25.30 -6.54 -23.84
N PHE A 598 25.93 -6.78 -22.70
CA PHE A 598 27.35 -6.90 -22.56
C PHE A 598 27.82 -8.33 -22.81
N TYR A 599 29.01 -8.44 -23.37
CA TYR A 599 29.57 -9.75 -23.75
C TYR A 599 30.96 -10.00 -23.14
N THR A 600 31.76 -8.96 -22.92
CA THR A 600 33.16 -9.13 -22.46
C THR A 600 33.65 -7.94 -21.66
N LEU A 601 34.58 -8.20 -20.71
CA LEU A 601 35.30 -7.23 -19.89
C LEU A 601 36.82 -7.47 -20.03
N HIS A 602 37.55 -6.43 -20.29
CA HIS A 602 38.99 -6.42 -20.25
C HIS A 602 39.49 -5.18 -19.51
N ILE A 603 40.56 -5.34 -18.70
CA ILE A 603 41.22 -4.23 -17.99
C ILE A 603 42.69 -4.26 -18.37
N ASP A 604 43.21 -3.14 -18.82
CA ASP A 604 44.65 -3.06 -19.17
C ASP A 604 45.50 -2.70 -17.95
N SER A 605 46.81 -2.76 -18.14
CA SER A 605 47.82 -2.48 -17.10
C SER A 605 47.75 -1.04 -16.55
N LEU A 606 47.14 -0.11 -17.26
CA LEU A 606 46.93 1.28 -16.83
C LEU A 606 45.61 1.50 -16.08
N GLY A 607 44.83 0.44 -15.88
CA GLY A 607 43.53 0.50 -15.23
C GLY A 607 42.39 1.05 -16.10
N THR A 608 42.55 0.96 -17.42
CA THR A 608 41.47 1.29 -18.33
C THR A 608 40.55 0.06 -18.53
N LEU A 609 39.26 0.21 -18.20
CA LEU A 609 38.26 -0.82 -18.39
C LEU A 609 37.69 -0.69 -19.80
N TYR A 610 37.64 -1.80 -20.50
CA TYR A 610 37.05 -1.95 -21.83
C TYR A 610 35.91 -2.94 -21.74
N LEU A 611 34.68 -2.49 -22.11
CA LEU A 611 33.47 -3.31 -22.06
C LEU A 611 32.97 -3.50 -23.49
N GLY A 612 32.84 -4.75 -23.90
CA GLY A 612 32.25 -5.11 -25.18
C GLY A 612 30.74 -5.32 -25.07
N SER A 613 29.99 -4.70 -25.98
CA SER A 613 28.56 -4.80 -26.00
C SER A 613 27.99 -4.92 -27.43
N SER A 614 26.67 -5.18 -27.50
CA SER A 614 25.90 -5.09 -28.76
C SER A 614 25.98 -3.69 -29.42
N ALA A 615 26.10 -2.63 -28.62
CA ALA A 615 26.15 -1.24 -29.07
C ALA A 615 27.55 -0.79 -29.52
N GLY A 616 28.59 -1.38 -28.95
CA GLY A 616 29.97 -0.98 -29.21
C GLY A 616 30.97 -1.26 -28.09
N LEU A 617 32.12 -0.61 -28.19
CA LEU A 617 33.18 -0.66 -27.21
C LEU A 617 33.04 0.51 -26.23
N TYR A 618 32.89 0.23 -24.95
CA TYR A 618 32.90 1.20 -23.86
C TYR A 618 34.28 1.26 -23.24
N THR A 619 34.75 2.46 -22.91
CA THR A 619 36.07 2.71 -22.28
C THR A 619 35.87 3.59 -21.04
N ILE A 620 36.35 3.12 -19.89
CA ILE A 620 36.26 3.80 -18.59
C ILE A 620 37.62 3.70 -17.90
N LYS A 621 38.14 4.79 -17.37
CA LYS A 621 39.39 4.76 -16.58
C LYS A 621 39.08 4.50 -15.12
N HIS A 622 39.84 3.61 -14.45
CA HIS A 622 39.62 3.26 -13.05
C HIS A 622 39.61 4.49 -12.10
N HIS A 623 40.51 5.45 -12.29
CA HIS A 623 40.61 6.65 -11.47
C HIS A 623 39.43 7.64 -11.66
N ASP A 624 38.67 7.52 -12.75
CA ASP A 624 37.48 8.34 -12.98
C ASP A 624 36.28 7.80 -12.21
N ILE A 625 36.31 6.54 -11.76
CA ILE A 625 35.22 5.91 -11.03
C ILE A 625 35.20 6.43 -9.58
N ARG A 626 34.24 7.32 -9.27
CA ARG A 626 34.06 7.86 -7.92
C ARG A 626 32.70 7.43 -7.38
N TYR A 627 32.69 6.81 -6.20
CA TYR A 627 31.47 6.45 -5.48
C TYR A 627 31.15 7.60 -4.54
N LYS A 628 30.18 8.45 -4.91
CA LYS A 628 29.65 9.47 -4.01
C LYS A 628 28.27 9.02 -3.54
N ASN A 629 28.15 8.70 -2.27
CA ASN A 629 26.83 8.46 -1.66
C ASN A 629 26.05 9.78 -1.65
N GLU A 630 24.97 9.83 -2.40
CA GLU A 630 24.07 10.98 -2.36
C GLU A 630 23.18 10.87 -1.13
N PRO A 631 23.01 11.95 -0.38
CA PRO A 631 22.14 11.93 0.78
C PRO A 631 20.73 11.55 0.37
N SER A 632 20.12 10.65 1.10
CA SER A 632 18.74 10.27 0.89
C SER A 632 17.97 10.33 2.20
N LYS A 633 16.68 10.63 2.11
CA LYS A 633 15.73 10.60 3.23
C LYS A 633 14.68 9.54 2.93
N THR A 634 14.22 8.85 3.96
CA THR A 634 13.08 7.94 3.84
C THR A 634 11.83 8.63 4.36
N PHE A 635 10.70 8.43 3.73
CA PHE A 635 9.43 9.01 4.14
C PHE A 635 8.27 8.07 3.83
N ILE A 636 7.22 8.15 4.65
CA ILE A 636 5.97 7.45 4.42
C ILE A 636 5.19 8.26 3.40
N THR A 637 4.86 7.62 2.27
CA THR A 637 4.18 8.27 1.14
C THR A 637 2.68 8.20 1.26
N GLN A 638 2.17 7.10 1.85
CA GLN A 638 0.74 6.86 1.95
C GLN A 638 0.42 5.96 3.15
N VAL A 639 -0.71 6.21 3.79
CA VAL A 639 -1.32 5.33 4.79
C VAL A 639 -2.76 5.05 4.36
N LYS A 640 -3.11 3.78 4.19
CA LYS A 640 -4.46 3.32 3.85
C LYS A 640 -5.07 2.56 5.01
N MET A 641 -6.37 2.76 5.22
CA MET A 641 -7.19 1.96 6.15
C MET A 641 -8.16 1.10 5.33
N ASN A 642 -8.29 -0.18 5.65
CA ASN A 642 -9.21 -1.15 5.03
C ASN A 642 -9.23 -1.13 3.48
N GLN A 643 -8.07 -0.94 2.84
CA GLN A 643 -7.82 -0.89 1.39
C GLN A 643 -8.30 0.40 0.66
N ASP A 644 -9.42 1.01 1.03
CA ASP A 644 -10.04 2.09 0.26
C ASP A 644 -9.98 3.47 0.93
N ASP A 645 -9.92 3.55 2.26
CA ASP A 645 -9.85 4.81 2.97
C ASP A 645 -8.41 5.34 3.04
N LEU A 646 -8.10 6.28 2.18
CA LEU A 646 -6.87 7.06 2.22
C LEU A 646 -6.88 7.99 3.46
N ILE A 647 -5.97 7.72 4.42
CA ILE A 647 -5.51 8.84 5.24
C ILE A 647 -4.63 9.65 4.30
N SER A 648 -5.15 10.78 3.82
CA SER A 648 -4.36 11.65 2.97
C SER A 648 -2.98 11.88 3.61
N PRO A 649 -1.87 11.61 2.88
CA PRO A 649 -0.53 11.91 3.40
C PRO A 649 -0.38 13.40 3.71
N LEU A 650 -1.28 14.23 3.18
CA LEU A 650 -1.40 15.65 3.47
C LEU A 650 -1.98 15.94 4.87
N ASN A 651 -2.75 15.01 5.46
CA ASN A 651 -3.41 15.20 6.76
C ASN A 651 -2.59 14.72 7.97
N VAL A 652 -1.43 14.14 7.75
CA VAL A 652 -0.60 13.60 8.85
C VAL A 652 0.45 14.63 9.23
N ALA A 653 0.07 15.56 10.12
CA ALA A 653 1.03 16.47 10.78
C ALA A 653 2.17 15.66 11.42
N GLN A 654 3.41 16.11 11.28
CA GLN A 654 4.60 15.35 11.66
C GLN A 654 4.63 14.86 13.11
N ASN A 655 3.87 15.44 14.03
CA ASN A 655 3.92 15.15 15.46
C ASN A 655 2.57 14.84 16.12
N LYS A 656 1.48 14.64 15.39
CA LYS A 656 0.20 14.26 16.01
C LYS A 656 -0.11 12.79 15.74
N THR A 657 -0.33 12.04 16.83
CA THR A 657 -0.86 10.67 16.79
C THR A 657 -2.26 10.72 16.21
N PHE A 658 -2.51 10.07 15.08
CA PHE A 658 -3.85 10.01 14.50
C PHE A 658 -4.65 8.85 15.10
N LYS A 659 -5.95 9.07 15.25
CA LYS A 659 -6.88 8.10 15.85
C LYS A 659 -7.56 7.32 14.73
N ILE A 660 -7.53 6.00 14.83
CA ILE A 660 -8.15 5.07 13.88
C ILE A 660 -9.33 4.40 14.56
N PRO A 661 -10.53 4.38 13.95
CA PRO A 661 -11.65 3.59 14.44
C PRO A 661 -11.30 2.10 14.51
N TYR A 662 -11.85 1.39 15.49
CA TYR A 662 -11.56 -0.04 15.73
C TYR A 662 -11.95 -0.96 14.55
N ASP A 663 -12.94 -0.58 13.76
CA ASP A 663 -13.45 -1.27 12.58
C ASP A 663 -12.56 -1.09 11.34
N LYS A 664 -11.61 -0.13 11.39
CA LYS A 664 -10.64 0.16 10.33
C LYS A 664 -9.22 -0.25 10.72
N ASN A 665 -9.08 -1.39 11.36
CA ASN A 665 -7.83 -1.88 11.96
C ASN A 665 -6.88 -2.62 11.00
N THR A 666 -7.17 -2.62 9.70
CA THR A 666 -6.23 -3.06 8.65
C THR A 666 -5.55 -1.84 8.06
N ILE A 667 -4.24 -1.71 8.30
CA ILE A 667 -3.49 -0.51 7.93
C ILE A 667 -2.35 -0.89 6.99
N SER A 668 -2.31 -0.21 5.85
CA SER A 668 -1.23 -0.34 4.88
C SER A 668 -0.38 0.93 4.88
N PHE A 669 0.93 0.75 4.99
CA PHE A 669 1.91 1.82 4.86
C PHE A 669 2.65 1.67 3.55
N GLU A 670 2.74 2.76 2.79
CA GLU A 670 3.62 2.89 1.65
C GLU A 670 4.71 3.90 1.99
N PHE A 671 5.95 3.60 1.62
CA PHE A 671 7.11 4.42 1.94
C PHE A 671 8.05 4.51 0.73
N SER A 672 8.85 5.56 0.66
CA SER A 672 9.79 5.80 -0.42
C SER A 672 11.05 6.50 0.09
N SER A 673 11.99 6.71 -0.83
CA SER A 673 13.24 7.41 -0.59
C SER A 673 13.33 8.63 -1.50
N SER A 674 13.91 9.73 -1.02
CA SER A 674 14.10 10.97 -1.78
C SER A 674 15.11 10.87 -2.91
N ASN A 675 15.89 9.80 -2.96
CA ASN A 675 16.82 9.53 -4.05
C ASN A 675 16.13 8.74 -5.14
N TYR A 676 15.93 9.36 -6.31
CA TYR A 676 15.29 8.74 -7.48
C TYR A 676 16.28 8.08 -8.45
N THR A 677 17.58 8.09 -8.15
CA THR A 677 18.58 7.36 -8.94
C THR A 677 18.51 5.86 -8.65
N GLN A 678 18.76 5.04 -9.66
CA GLN A 678 18.94 3.59 -9.52
C GLN A 678 17.87 2.91 -8.65
N LEU A 679 16.58 3.11 -8.99
CA LEU A 679 15.41 2.63 -8.23
C LEU A 679 15.49 1.15 -7.82
N HIS A 680 16.17 0.31 -8.65
CA HIS A 680 16.35 -1.13 -8.43
C HIS A 680 17.33 -1.47 -7.30
N GLN A 681 18.16 -0.53 -6.87
CA GLN A 681 19.12 -0.74 -5.78
C GLN A 681 18.62 -0.31 -4.42
N ARG A 682 17.43 0.26 -4.36
CA ARG A 682 16.83 0.62 -3.07
C ARG A 682 16.50 -0.62 -2.26
N ARG A 683 16.80 -0.56 -0.98
CA ARG A 683 16.39 -1.57 0.01
C ARG A 683 15.69 -0.86 1.15
N PHE A 684 14.64 -1.47 1.63
CA PHE A 684 13.84 -0.91 2.71
C PHE A 684 13.81 -1.86 3.91
N GLN A 685 13.73 -1.26 5.08
CA GLN A 685 13.39 -1.94 6.33
C GLN A 685 12.29 -1.18 7.03
N TYR A 686 11.43 -1.91 7.69
CA TYR A 686 10.34 -1.36 8.48
C TYR A 686 10.18 -2.10 9.81
N LYS A 687 9.46 -1.46 10.74
CA LYS A 687 9.16 -1.98 12.07
C LYS A 687 7.90 -1.31 12.60
N LEU A 688 7.00 -2.09 13.23
CA LEU A 688 5.81 -1.60 13.93
C LEU A 688 5.91 -1.91 15.42
N THR A 689 6.23 -0.93 16.25
CA THR A 689 6.25 -1.11 17.71
C THR A 689 4.86 -0.89 18.32
N PRO A 690 4.43 -1.69 19.33
CA PRO A 690 5.18 -2.73 20.03
C PRO A 690 5.07 -4.14 19.41
N LEU A 691 4.51 -4.29 18.21
CA LEU A 691 4.27 -5.61 17.59
C LEU A 691 5.57 -6.32 17.17
N GLU A 692 6.57 -5.55 16.76
CA GLU A 692 7.83 -6.03 16.22
C GLU A 692 9.01 -5.42 16.99
N ASP A 693 9.96 -6.24 17.44
CA ASP A 693 11.17 -5.77 18.13
C ASP A 693 12.35 -5.57 17.19
N ARG A 694 12.36 -6.23 16.03
CA ARG A 694 13.46 -6.19 15.06
C ARG A 694 13.04 -5.52 13.77
N TRP A 695 14.02 -4.98 13.06
CA TRP A 695 13.80 -4.46 11.71
C TRP A 695 13.54 -5.59 10.72
N ILE A 696 12.44 -5.51 9.99
CA ILE A 696 12.05 -6.43 8.93
C ILE A 696 12.53 -5.89 7.60
N SER A 697 13.28 -6.70 6.85
CA SER A 697 13.74 -6.32 5.52
C SER A 697 12.67 -6.66 4.48
N SER A 698 12.25 -5.65 3.70
CA SER A 698 11.32 -5.84 2.57
C SER A 698 12.01 -5.89 1.21
N GLY A 699 13.35 -5.78 1.17
CA GLY A 699 14.08 -5.71 -0.09
C GLY A 699 13.72 -4.44 -0.88
N GLN A 700 13.24 -4.61 -2.10
CA GLN A 700 12.77 -3.50 -2.96
C GLN A 700 11.30 -3.13 -2.72
N ARG A 701 10.56 -3.96 -2.00
CA ARG A 701 9.14 -3.74 -1.74
C ARG A 701 8.97 -2.55 -0.81
N ASN A 702 8.19 -1.58 -1.23
CA ASN A 702 8.01 -0.29 -0.60
C ASN A 702 6.69 -0.13 0.14
N PHE A 703 5.99 -1.24 0.42
CA PHE A 703 4.73 -1.23 1.17
C PHE A 703 4.62 -2.44 2.10
N VAL A 704 3.84 -2.28 3.16
CA VAL A 704 3.48 -3.31 4.12
C VAL A 704 2.04 -3.12 4.58
N THR A 705 1.35 -4.22 4.84
CA THR A 705 -0.02 -4.21 5.35
C THR A 705 -0.10 -5.02 6.64
N TYR A 706 -0.58 -4.39 7.70
CA TYR A 706 -0.89 -5.00 8.98
C TYR A 706 -2.40 -5.20 9.07
N ARG A 707 -2.82 -6.43 9.36
CA ARG A 707 -4.25 -6.78 9.43
C ARG A 707 -4.66 -7.05 10.87
N ASN A 708 -5.89 -6.66 11.20
CA ASN A 708 -6.51 -6.96 12.49
C ASN A 708 -5.68 -6.50 13.71
N LEU A 709 -5.16 -5.26 13.65
CA LEU A 709 -4.43 -4.69 14.78
C LEU A 709 -5.36 -4.48 15.99
N ASN A 710 -4.91 -4.87 17.15
CA ASN A 710 -5.63 -4.68 18.41
C ASN A 710 -5.72 -3.19 18.78
N PRO A 711 -6.72 -2.78 19.58
CA PRO A 711 -6.76 -1.42 20.13
C PRO A 711 -5.49 -1.10 20.94
N GLY A 712 -4.89 0.06 20.66
CA GLY A 712 -3.65 0.45 21.30
C GLY A 712 -2.86 1.50 20.51
N THR A 713 -1.73 1.91 21.06
CA THR A 713 -0.81 2.85 20.43
C THR A 713 0.27 2.09 19.67
N TYR A 714 0.49 2.47 18.43
CA TYR A 714 1.50 1.89 17.55
C TYR A 714 2.39 2.99 16.98
N THR A 715 3.64 2.65 16.73
CA THR A 715 4.57 3.51 16.01
C THR A 715 5.20 2.73 14.87
N PHE A 716 4.83 3.11 13.64
CA PHE A 716 5.45 2.59 12.43
C PHE A 716 6.73 3.35 12.13
N MET A 717 7.77 2.61 11.82
CA MET A 717 9.09 3.13 11.46
C MET A 717 9.54 2.51 10.15
N CYS A 718 10.11 3.32 9.26
CA CYS A 718 10.72 2.82 8.03
C CYS A 718 12.04 3.54 7.78
N ARG A 719 12.97 2.82 7.13
CA ARG A 719 14.25 3.34 6.69
C ARG A 719 14.65 2.70 5.37
N SER A 720 15.46 3.39 4.61
CA SER A 720 15.97 2.92 3.33
C SER A 720 17.48 2.97 3.28
N LYS A 721 18.05 2.18 2.41
CA LYS A 721 19.42 2.35 1.96
C LYS A 721 19.48 2.22 0.45
N HIS A 722 20.47 2.87 -0.13
CA HIS A 722 20.73 2.82 -1.55
C HIS A 722 22.07 2.13 -1.78
N SER A 723 22.05 1.00 -2.50
CA SER A 723 23.28 0.17 -2.66
C SER A 723 23.91 -0.14 -1.30
N ASN A 724 25.16 0.26 -1.13
CA ASN A 724 25.96 0.06 0.09
C ASN A 724 26.04 1.29 1.00
N SER A 725 25.16 2.29 0.82
CA SER A 725 25.05 3.38 1.79
C SER A 725 24.62 2.84 3.15
N GLU A 726 24.88 3.59 4.19
CA GLU A 726 24.29 3.33 5.49
C GLU A 726 22.76 3.49 5.43
N TRP A 727 22.07 2.88 6.39
CA TRP A 727 20.63 3.07 6.55
C TRP A 727 20.35 4.52 6.88
N THR A 728 19.34 5.11 6.22
CA THR A 728 18.86 6.46 6.56
C THR A 728 18.32 6.49 7.99
N GLU A 729 18.21 7.69 8.55
CA GLU A 729 17.42 7.90 9.76
C GLU A 729 15.99 7.36 9.55
N ALA A 730 15.45 6.75 10.60
CA ALA A 730 14.13 6.16 10.53
C ALA A 730 13.05 7.24 10.48
N HIS A 731 12.20 7.20 9.47
CA HIS A 731 10.98 7.99 9.46
C HIS A 731 9.92 7.30 10.30
N THR A 732 9.33 8.02 11.25
CA THR A 732 8.41 7.46 12.25
C THR A 732 7.02 8.04 12.13
N ARG A 733 5.99 7.22 12.39
CA ARG A 733 4.59 7.64 12.49
C ARG A 733 3.87 6.88 13.59
N SER A 734 3.29 7.62 14.52
CA SER A 734 2.50 7.06 15.61
C SER A 734 1.01 7.18 15.33
N PHE A 735 0.25 6.17 15.69
CA PHE A 735 -1.20 6.13 15.57
C PHE A 735 -1.81 5.35 16.74
N PHE A 736 -3.09 5.63 16.99
CA PHE A 736 -3.84 5.00 18.06
C PHE A 736 -5.13 4.38 17.52
N ILE A 737 -5.29 3.07 17.73
CA ILE A 737 -6.53 2.36 17.39
C ILE A 737 -7.48 2.45 18.57
N LEU A 738 -8.65 3.02 18.34
CA LEU A 738 -9.68 3.21 19.35
C LEU A 738 -10.21 1.86 19.83
N LYS A 739 -10.53 1.78 21.14
CA LYS A 739 -11.25 0.62 21.68
C LYS A 739 -12.68 0.59 21.14
N PRO A 740 -13.22 -0.59 20.80
CA PRO A 740 -14.62 -0.72 20.41
C PRO A 740 -15.53 -0.26 21.57
N TYR A 741 -16.73 0.22 21.23
CA TYR A 741 -17.66 0.80 22.20
C TYR A 741 -18.00 -0.17 23.35
N TRP A 742 -18.02 -1.50 23.08
CA TRP A 742 -18.29 -2.51 24.11
C TRP A 742 -17.14 -2.71 25.12
N GLN A 743 -15.95 -2.23 24.83
CA GLN A 743 -14.80 -2.21 25.77
C GLN A 743 -14.63 -0.86 26.49
N GLN A 744 -15.50 0.11 26.25
CA GLN A 744 -15.46 1.41 26.91
C GLN A 744 -16.16 1.33 28.27
N TRP A 745 -15.65 2.06 29.26
CA TRP A 745 -16.12 2.02 30.65
C TRP A 745 -17.62 2.29 30.78
N TRP A 746 -18.17 3.22 29.99
CA TRP A 746 -19.59 3.58 30.03
C TRP A 746 -20.48 2.45 29.52
N PHE A 747 -20.05 1.71 28.48
CA PHE A 747 -20.81 0.58 27.95
C PHE A 747 -20.79 -0.59 28.93
N ILE A 748 -19.64 -0.86 29.54
CA ILE A 748 -19.52 -1.89 30.59
C ILE A 748 -20.45 -1.52 31.78
N LEU A 749 -20.44 -0.24 32.19
CA LEU A 749 -21.34 0.24 33.25
C LEU A 749 -22.82 0.04 32.89
N LEU A 750 -23.23 0.45 31.69
CA LEU A 750 -24.58 0.24 31.19
C LEU A 750 -24.97 -1.23 31.12
N SER A 751 -24.07 -2.10 30.66
CA SER A 751 -24.29 -3.54 30.65
C SER A 751 -24.45 -4.10 32.07
N CYS A 752 -23.62 -3.69 33.01
CA CYS A 752 -23.76 -4.07 34.42
C CYS A 752 -25.08 -3.60 35.03
N LEU A 753 -25.49 -2.35 34.75
CA LEU A 753 -26.78 -1.83 35.20
C LEU A 753 -27.97 -2.60 34.56
N PHE A 754 -27.85 -2.95 33.29
CA PHE A 754 -28.85 -3.77 32.61
C PHE A 754 -29.00 -5.15 33.26
N PHE A 755 -27.89 -5.86 33.48
CA PHE A 755 -27.91 -7.16 34.18
C PHE A 755 -28.39 -7.03 35.64
N ALA A 756 -27.99 -5.97 36.35
CA ALA A 756 -28.48 -5.70 37.71
C ALA A 756 -29.98 -5.47 37.71
N SER A 757 -30.56 -4.77 36.74
CA SER A 757 -31.99 -4.55 36.59
C SER A 757 -32.76 -5.85 36.34
N ILE A 758 -32.22 -6.74 35.52
CA ILE A 758 -32.78 -8.08 35.29
C ILE A 758 -32.79 -8.90 36.60
N ILE A 759 -31.67 -8.93 37.31
CA ILE A 759 -31.55 -9.64 38.60
C ILE A 759 -32.53 -9.06 39.61
N TYR A 760 -32.67 -7.72 39.66
CA TYR A 760 -33.61 -7.05 40.54
C TYR A 760 -35.06 -7.37 40.15
N GLY A 761 -35.39 -7.42 38.86
CA GLY A 761 -36.71 -7.86 38.37
C GLY A 761 -37.02 -9.31 38.78
N PHE A 762 -36.05 -10.24 38.66
CA PHE A 762 -36.19 -11.60 39.16
C PHE A 762 -36.39 -11.67 40.68
N TYR A 763 -35.67 -10.83 41.43
CA TYR A 763 -35.84 -10.73 42.87
C TYR A 763 -37.24 -10.28 43.28
N LEU A 764 -37.76 -9.22 42.64
CA LEU A 764 -39.11 -8.71 42.87
C LEU A 764 -40.20 -9.75 42.54
N ASN A 765 -40.08 -10.42 41.40
CA ASN A 765 -41.00 -11.48 40.97
C ASN A 765 -40.99 -12.68 41.98
N ARG A 766 -39.82 -13.04 42.48
CA ARG A 766 -39.70 -14.07 43.53
C ARG A 766 -40.32 -13.63 44.85
N LYS A 767 -40.18 -12.37 45.20
CA LYS A 767 -40.77 -11.80 46.42
C LYS A 767 -42.31 -11.81 46.34
N GLU A 768 -42.87 -11.44 45.19
CA GLU A 768 -44.31 -11.40 44.94
C GLU A 768 -44.94 -12.79 45.01
N LYS A 769 -44.36 -13.80 44.36
CA LYS A 769 -44.80 -15.20 44.48
C LYS A 769 -44.75 -15.75 45.91
N ARG A 770 -43.77 -15.36 46.70
CA ARG A 770 -43.69 -15.77 48.13
C ARG A 770 -44.78 -15.16 48.99
N THR A 771 -45.23 -13.95 48.71
CA THR A 771 -46.30 -13.28 49.43
C THR A 771 -47.65 -13.87 49.08
N GLU A 772 -47.89 -14.25 47.84
CA GLU A 772 -49.11 -14.90 47.38
C GLU A 772 -49.30 -16.30 48.01
N VAL A 773 -48.26 -17.12 48.05
CA VAL A 773 -48.31 -18.42 48.72
C VAL A 773 -48.59 -18.29 50.22
N LYS A 774 -48.07 -17.26 50.88
CA LYS A 774 -48.37 -16.99 52.28
C LYS A 774 -49.83 -16.61 52.48
N ARG A 775 -50.45 -15.85 51.58
CA ARG A 775 -51.83 -15.41 51.58
C ARG A 775 -52.78 -16.62 51.45
N ILE A 776 -52.54 -17.52 50.50
CA ILE A 776 -53.30 -18.71 50.22
C ILE A 776 -53.27 -19.66 51.49
N ARG A 777 -52.11 -19.87 52.08
CA ARG A 777 -51.97 -20.68 53.31
C ARG A 777 -52.73 -20.08 54.44
N LYS A 778 -52.79 -18.77 54.59
CA LYS A 778 -53.58 -18.13 55.68
C LYS A 778 -55.09 -18.27 55.47
N GLN A 779 -55.60 -18.27 54.26
CA GLN A 779 -56.98 -18.44 53.88
C GLN A 779 -57.43 -19.88 54.13
N ILE A 780 -56.62 -20.87 53.73
CA ILE A 780 -56.91 -22.28 54.01
C ILE A 780 -56.99 -22.57 55.54
N ALA A 781 -56.08 -21.99 56.32
CA ALA A 781 -56.07 -22.14 57.75
C ALA A 781 -57.32 -21.54 58.40
N ALA A 782 -57.83 -20.44 57.91
CA ALA A 782 -59.09 -19.83 58.38
C ALA A 782 -60.29 -20.69 58.05
N ASP A 783 -60.44 -21.19 56.82
CA ASP A 783 -61.55 -22.05 56.38
C ASP A 783 -61.65 -23.38 57.16
N ILE A 784 -60.47 -23.96 57.47
CA ILE A 784 -60.40 -25.17 58.32
C ILE A 784 -60.83 -24.87 59.74
N HIS A 785 -60.36 -23.76 60.30
CA HIS A 785 -60.68 -23.40 61.66
C HIS A 785 -62.17 -23.15 61.87
N ASP A 786 -62.81 -22.42 60.90
CA ASP A 786 -64.20 -22.01 61.03
C ASP A 786 -65.18 -23.17 60.84
N HIS A 787 -64.88 -24.17 60.02
CA HIS A 787 -65.76 -25.29 59.76
C HIS A 787 -65.51 -26.44 60.72
N ILE A 788 -64.33 -26.76 61.07
CA ILE A 788 -63.98 -27.90 61.94
C ILE A 788 -64.06 -27.51 63.40
N GLY A 789 -63.49 -26.28 63.72
CA GLY A 789 -63.53 -25.83 65.12
C GLY A 789 -64.90 -25.73 65.75
N SER A 790 -65.91 -25.20 65.01
CA SER A 790 -67.30 -25.08 65.44
C SER A 790 -67.96 -26.43 65.68
N THR A 791 -67.69 -27.40 64.77
CA THR A 791 -68.33 -28.75 64.91
C THR A 791 -67.70 -29.58 66.00
N LEU A 792 -66.38 -29.49 66.22
CA LEU A 792 -65.69 -30.12 67.33
C LEU A 792 -66.15 -29.55 68.68
N THR A 793 -66.34 -28.19 68.70
CA THR A 793 -66.92 -27.56 69.94
C THR A 793 -68.32 -28.08 70.27
N GLU A 794 -69.16 -28.25 69.25
CA GLU A 794 -70.43 -28.82 69.38
C GLU A 794 -70.45 -30.29 69.84
N ILE A 795 -69.56 -31.11 69.30
CA ILE A 795 -69.34 -32.51 69.70
C ILE A 795 -68.87 -32.55 71.14
N THR A 796 -67.92 -31.67 71.51
CA THR A 796 -67.47 -31.57 72.91
C THR A 796 -68.64 -31.21 73.88
N LEU A 797 -69.44 -30.21 73.50
CA LEU A 797 -70.60 -29.83 74.31
C LEU A 797 -71.66 -30.97 74.46
N LEU A 798 -71.95 -31.69 73.38
CA LEU A 798 -72.86 -32.83 73.39
C LEU A 798 -72.25 -33.98 74.21
N SER A 799 -70.96 -34.17 74.20
CA SER A 799 -70.23 -35.15 75.03
C SER A 799 -70.30 -34.80 76.50
N GLU A 800 -70.21 -33.48 76.83
CA GLU A 800 -70.33 -32.99 78.18
C GLU A 800 -71.80 -33.18 78.70
N LEU A 801 -72.79 -32.88 77.83
CA LEU A 801 -74.21 -33.08 78.15
C LEU A 801 -74.54 -34.58 78.37
N ALA A 802 -73.95 -35.48 77.60
CA ALA A 802 -74.11 -36.92 77.74
C ALA A 802 -73.47 -37.45 79.04
N GLN A 803 -72.50 -36.76 79.61
CA GLN A 803 -71.94 -37.11 80.90
C GLN A 803 -72.78 -36.65 82.15
N ILE A 804 -73.57 -35.54 81.98
CA ILE A 804 -74.29 -34.91 83.06
C ILE A 804 -75.69 -35.56 83.24
N HIS A 805 -76.32 -36.09 82.20
CA HIS A 805 -77.64 -36.71 82.24
C HIS A 805 -77.63 -38.19 81.79
N PRO A 806 -77.40 -39.14 82.71
CA PRO A 806 -77.23 -40.57 82.36
C PRO A 806 -78.48 -41.25 81.76
N GLU A 807 -79.70 -40.68 81.97
CA GLU A 807 -80.98 -41.28 81.48
C GLU A 807 -81.33 -40.98 80.02
N SER A 808 -80.63 -39.95 79.37
CA SER A 808 -80.83 -39.61 77.97
C SER A 808 -79.58 -39.85 77.05
N ASN A 809 -78.67 -40.65 77.52
CA ASN A 809 -77.35 -40.87 76.93
C ASN A 809 -77.39 -41.42 75.50
N LYS A 810 -78.35 -42.15 75.09
CA LYS A 810 -78.47 -42.77 73.78
C LYS A 810 -78.73 -41.72 72.67
N ASP A 811 -79.55 -40.74 72.89
CA ASP A 811 -79.86 -39.68 71.94
C ASP A 811 -78.64 -38.69 71.69
N GLU A 812 -77.91 -38.39 72.80
CA GLU A 812 -76.77 -37.52 72.71
C GLU A 812 -75.57 -38.27 72.08
N LEU A 813 -75.31 -39.50 72.26
CA LEU A 813 -74.34 -40.34 71.62
C LEU A 813 -74.62 -40.52 70.12
N GLU A 814 -75.85 -40.66 69.77
CA GLU A 814 -76.31 -40.77 68.37
C GLU A 814 -76.06 -39.45 67.64
N LYS A 815 -76.37 -38.34 68.30
CA LYS A 815 -76.04 -36.97 67.74
C LYS A 815 -74.49 -36.74 67.58
N ILE A 816 -73.67 -37.20 68.51
CA ILE A 816 -72.25 -37.15 68.47
C ILE A 816 -71.71 -37.99 67.29
N GLU A 817 -72.26 -39.23 67.17
CA GLU A 817 -71.90 -40.07 66.02
C GLU A 817 -72.23 -39.41 64.65
N GLN A 818 -73.46 -38.94 64.53
CA GLN A 818 -73.87 -38.25 63.30
C GLN A 818 -73.04 -37.01 62.97
N LYS A 819 -72.77 -36.18 64.01
CA LYS A 819 -71.96 -34.97 63.79
C LYS A 819 -70.50 -35.31 63.52
N SER A 820 -69.92 -36.32 64.14
CA SER A 820 -68.60 -36.80 63.86
C SER A 820 -68.43 -37.36 62.44
N ARG A 821 -69.39 -38.22 62.02
CA ARG A 821 -69.40 -38.75 60.66
C ARG A 821 -69.57 -37.61 59.57
N ARG A 822 -70.42 -36.67 59.89
CA ARG A 822 -70.63 -35.49 59.04
C ARG A 822 -69.34 -34.66 58.94
N SER A 823 -68.63 -34.38 60.02
CA SER A 823 -67.36 -33.63 60.04
C SER A 823 -66.25 -34.34 59.22
N ILE A 824 -66.14 -35.66 59.36
CA ILE A 824 -65.22 -36.44 58.57
C ILE A 824 -65.52 -36.32 57.08
N THR A 825 -66.78 -36.35 56.67
CA THR A 825 -67.17 -36.20 55.27
C THR A 825 -66.90 -34.79 54.76
N GLU A 826 -67.23 -33.75 55.53
CA GLU A 826 -66.95 -32.35 55.21
C GLU A 826 -65.44 -32.06 55.10
N MET A 827 -64.62 -32.65 56.01
CA MET A 827 -63.18 -32.54 55.91
C MET A 827 -62.64 -33.26 54.70
N SER A 828 -63.15 -34.44 54.33
CA SER A 828 -62.70 -35.12 53.10
C SER A 828 -63.05 -34.36 51.87
N ASP A 829 -64.18 -33.69 51.83
CA ASP A 829 -64.56 -32.84 50.72
C ASP A 829 -63.71 -31.55 50.57
N LEU A 830 -63.31 -30.96 51.72
CA LEU A 830 -62.40 -29.83 51.74
C LEU A 830 -61.02 -30.21 51.26
N VAL A 831 -60.49 -31.35 51.78
CA VAL A 831 -59.16 -31.85 51.35
C VAL A 831 -59.11 -32.13 49.83
N TRP A 832 -60.19 -32.83 49.34
CA TRP A 832 -60.30 -33.10 47.93
C TRP A 832 -60.36 -31.79 47.08
N ALA A 833 -61.09 -30.79 47.55
CA ALA A 833 -61.23 -29.54 46.85
C ALA A 833 -59.96 -28.76 46.72
N ILE A 834 -58.98 -28.99 47.57
CA ILE A 834 -57.64 -28.32 47.58
C ILE A 834 -56.53 -29.17 46.92
N ASP A 835 -56.84 -30.47 46.72
CA ASP A 835 -55.83 -31.37 46.10
C ASP A 835 -55.50 -30.98 44.70
N THR A 836 -54.26 -30.60 44.46
CA THR A 836 -53.74 -30.12 43.16
C THR A 836 -53.51 -31.25 42.16
N GLU A 837 -53.49 -32.50 42.56
CA GLU A 837 -53.41 -33.67 41.70
C GLU A 837 -54.71 -33.99 40.98
N LYS A 838 -55.82 -33.48 41.47
CA LYS A 838 -57.18 -33.71 40.98
C LYS A 838 -57.84 -32.40 40.49
N ASP A 839 -57.15 -31.69 39.63
CA ASP A 839 -57.58 -30.35 39.24
C ASP A 839 -58.18 -30.28 37.82
N THR A 840 -58.64 -31.41 37.27
CA THR A 840 -59.27 -31.45 35.94
C THR A 840 -60.85 -31.43 36.06
N VAL A 841 -61.42 -31.07 34.91
CA VAL A 841 -62.91 -31.12 34.76
C VAL A 841 -63.46 -32.55 34.95
N GLU A 842 -62.68 -33.52 34.46
CA GLU A 842 -63.03 -34.94 34.60
C GLU A 842 -63.07 -35.40 36.08
N ASP A 843 -62.06 -34.97 36.88
CA ASP A 843 -62.06 -35.26 38.31
C ASP A 843 -63.26 -34.67 39.05
N LEU A 844 -63.59 -33.40 38.72
CA LEU A 844 -64.79 -32.75 39.30
C LEU A 844 -66.07 -33.51 38.95
N VAL A 845 -66.32 -33.84 37.68
CA VAL A 845 -67.51 -34.53 37.24
C VAL A 845 -67.61 -35.96 37.80
N LEU A 846 -66.47 -36.67 37.87
CA LEU A 846 -66.43 -37.98 38.48
C LEU A 846 -66.82 -37.92 39.96
N ARG A 847 -66.27 -36.96 40.71
CA ARG A 847 -66.62 -36.75 42.13
C ARG A 847 -68.13 -36.37 42.30
N MET A 848 -68.67 -35.54 41.44
CA MET A 848 -70.10 -35.16 41.45
C MET A 848 -70.98 -36.40 41.19
N LYS A 849 -70.61 -37.24 40.23
CA LYS A 849 -71.32 -38.46 39.86
C LYS A 849 -71.27 -39.47 41.03
N GLU A 850 -70.12 -39.75 41.61
CA GLU A 850 -69.99 -40.64 42.79
C GLU A 850 -70.81 -40.19 43.95
N PHE A 851 -70.79 -38.88 44.29
CA PHE A 851 -71.57 -38.32 45.39
C PHE A 851 -73.03 -38.47 45.13
N SER A 852 -73.54 -38.11 43.96
CA SER A 852 -74.97 -38.16 43.65
C SER A 852 -75.49 -39.57 43.56
N LEU A 853 -74.75 -40.54 42.96
CA LEU A 853 -75.19 -41.94 42.92
C LEU A 853 -75.31 -42.54 44.34
N ASN A 854 -74.27 -42.30 45.20
CA ASN A 854 -74.28 -42.79 46.57
C ASN A 854 -75.53 -42.26 47.37
N LEU A 855 -75.85 -40.99 47.21
CA LEU A 855 -76.88 -40.38 48.03
C LEU A 855 -78.27 -40.63 47.45
N LEU A 856 -78.49 -40.59 46.16
CA LEU A 856 -79.78 -40.76 45.51
C LEU A 856 -80.20 -42.26 45.47
N SER A 857 -79.26 -43.19 45.23
CA SER A 857 -79.52 -44.61 45.29
C SER A 857 -79.93 -45.08 46.68
N TYR A 858 -79.35 -44.54 47.75
CA TYR A 858 -79.71 -44.82 49.14
C TYR A 858 -81.14 -44.42 49.45
N ASN A 859 -81.69 -43.41 48.74
CA ASN A 859 -83.07 -42.94 48.90
C ASN A 859 -84.01 -43.44 47.78
N GLU A 860 -83.70 -44.55 47.11
CA GLU A 860 -84.47 -45.25 46.05
C GLU A 860 -84.93 -44.38 44.88
N MET A 861 -84.16 -43.35 44.57
CA MET A 861 -84.39 -42.41 43.46
C MET A 861 -83.70 -42.85 42.15
N THR A 862 -84.39 -42.88 41.03
CA THR A 862 -83.77 -43.21 39.73
C THR A 862 -83.03 -41.99 39.19
N THR A 863 -81.75 -42.17 38.83
CA THR A 863 -80.87 -41.08 38.43
C THR A 863 -80.46 -41.21 36.99
N TYR A 864 -80.71 -40.22 36.20
CA TYR A 864 -80.28 -40.14 34.80
C TYR A 864 -79.12 -39.11 34.59
N PHE A 865 -77.99 -39.53 34.01
CA PHE A 865 -76.92 -38.69 33.74
C PHE A 865 -76.74 -38.41 32.24
N ASN A 866 -76.70 -37.15 31.84
CA ASN A 866 -76.32 -36.73 30.52
C ASN A 866 -75.03 -35.91 30.58
N LEU A 867 -73.97 -36.55 30.17
CA LEU A 867 -72.59 -35.98 30.26
C LEU A 867 -72.05 -35.75 28.85
N ASP A 868 -71.84 -34.47 28.48
CA ASP A 868 -71.18 -34.07 27.22
C ASP A 868 -70.05 -33.14 27.55
N ILE A 869 -68.81 -33.77 27.70
CA ILE A 869 -67.63 -33.09 28.12
C ILE A 869 -66.59 -33.25 27.04
N ARG A 870 -66.36 -32.23 26.23
CA ARG A 870 -65.42 -32.24 25.10
C ARG A 870 -63.95 -31.98 25.53
N SER A 871 -63.72 -31.24 26.63
CA SER A 871 -62.42 -30.91 27.16
C SER A 871 -62.20 -31.50 28.57
N LYS A 872 -62.05 -32.82 28.64
CA LYS A 872 -62.02 -33.57 29.93
C LYS A 872 -60.79 -33.21 30.79
N HIS A 873 -59.62 -33.03 30.19
CA HIS A 873 -58.38 -32.73 30.90
C HIS A 873 -58.07 -31.24 31.12
N GLN A 874 -59.05 -30.36 30.81
CA GLN A 874 -58.97 -28.97 31.14
C GLN A 874 -58.81 -28.77 32.65
N ARG A 875 -57.79 -27.99 33.04
CA ARG A 875 -57.66 -27.67 34.48
C ARG A 875 -58.72 -26.70 34.98
N ILE A 876 -59.07 -26.85 36.21
CA ILE A 876 -59.99 -26.02 36.98
C ILE A 876 -59.27 -25.35 38.12
N SER A 877 -59.44 -24.05 38.31
CA SER A 877 -58.89 -23.43 39.51
C SER A 877 -59.47 -24.02 40.79
N PRO A 878 -58.67 -24.28 41.85
CA PRO A 878 -59.08 -24.88 43.05
C PRO A 878 -60.35 -24.17 43.68
N ASN A 879 -60.38 -22.85 43.58
CA ASN A 879 -61.48 -22.05 44.08
C ASN A 879 -62.76 -22.34 43.29
N LYS A 880 -62.71 -22.37 41.97
CA LYS A 880 -63.93 -22.67 41.15
C LYS A 880 -64.40 -24.10 41.34
N ARG A 881 -63.45 -25.06 41.41
CA ARG A 881 -63.76 -26.46 41.67
C ARG A 881 -64.49 -26.65 42.97
N GLN A 882 -63.99 -26.05 44.03
CA GLN A 882 -64.64 -26.08 45.39
C GLN A 882 -66.04 -25.54 45.36
N HIS A 883 -66.26 -24.38 44.79
CA HIS A 883 -67.57 -23.75 44.78
C HIS A 883 -68.53 -24.52 43.89
N ILE A 884 -68.14 -25.00 42.70
CA ILE A 884 -69.08 -25.81 41.87
C ILE A 884 -69.47 -27.09 42.57
N TYR A 885 -68.55 -27.82 43.22
CA TYR A 885 -68.81 -29.04 43.93
C TYR A 885 -69.76 -28.83 45.09
N PHE A 886 -69.60 -27.81 45.88
CA PHE A 886 -70.42 -27.51 47.02
C PHE A 886 -71.84 -27.03 46.58
N ILE A 887 -71.94 -26.26 45.48
CA ILE A 887 -73.23 -25.91 44.89
C ILE A 887 -73.97 -27.18 44.44
N PHE A 888 -73.29 -28.06 43.72
CA PHE A 888 -73.85 -29.33 43.25
C PHE A 888 -74.27 -30.19 44.41
N LYS A 889 -73.42 -30.33 45.44
CA LYS A 889 -73.76 -31.08 46.65
C LYS A 889 -75.06 -30.58 47.32
N GLU A 890 -75.20 -29.26 47.43
CA GLU A 890 -76.39 -28.64 48.04
C GLU A 890 -77.60 -28.85 47.11
N MET A 891 -77.49 -28.81 45.77
CA MET A 891 -78.55 -29.15 44.85
C MET A 891 -79.12 -30.56 45.12
N ILE A 892 -78.17 -31.54 45.20
CA ILE A 892 -78.56 -32.95 45.42
C ILE A 892 -79.19 -33.17 46.82
N HIS A 893 -78.62 -32.52 47.88
CA HIS A 893 -79.14 -32.59 49.22
C HIS A 893 -80.60 -32.04 49.32
N ASN A 894 -80.83 -30.93 48.57
CA ASN A 894 -82.20 -30.33 48.61
C ASN A 894 -83.21 -31.24 47.91
N ILE A 895 -82.82 -31.96 46.85
CA ILE A 895 -83.71 -32.95 46.26
C ILE A 895 -84.00 -34.06 47.23
N VAL A 896 -83.04 -34.68 47.85
CA VAL A 896 -83.27 -35.78 48.80
C VAL A 896 -84.14 -35.36 49.98
N LYS A 897 -83.91 -34.15 50.48
CA LYS A 897 -84.56 -33.68 51.70
C LYS A 897 -85.96 -33.08 51.51
N HIS A 898 -86.15 -32.47 50.31
CA HIS A 898 -87.33 -31.64 50.16
C HIS A 898 -88.25 -31.93 48.94
N SER A 899 -87.76 -32.75 47.94
CA SER A 899 -88.50 -32.85 46.69
C SER A 899 -89.58 -33.97 46.61
N GLU A 900 -89.45 -34.99 47.42
CA GLU A 900 -90.29 -36.20 47.27
C GLU A 900 -90.25 -36.79 45.85
N ALA A 901 -89.14 -36.59 45.14
CA ALA A 901 -88.96 -37.01 43.77
C ALA A 901 -88.61 -38.50 43.66
N THR A 902 -89.06 -39.10 42.54
CA THR A 902 -88.66 -40.52 42.22
C THR A 902 -87.63 -40.59 41.14
N GLU A 903 -87.45 -39.50 40.38
CA GLU A 903 -86.42 -39.41 39.28
C GLU A 903 -85.71 -38.08 39.31
N VAL A 904 -84.38 -38.17 39.08
CA VAL A 904 -83.44 -37.00 39.02
C VAL A 904 -82.61 -37.07 37.75
N HIS A 905 -82.70 -35.99 37.02
CA HIS A 905 -81.88 -35.79 35.75
C HIS A 905 -80.71 -34.81 36.02
N ILE A 906 -79.51 -35.25 35.79
CA ILE A 906 -78.32 -34.47 35.96
C ILE A 906 -77.68 -34.31 34.59
N SER A 907 -77.61 -33.11 34.07
CA SER A 907 -76.93 -32.83 32.82
C SER A 907 -75.71 -31.91 33.04
N ILE A 908 -74.53 -32.37 32.59
CA ILE A 908 -73.31 -31.59 32.67
C ILE A 908 -72.74 -31.49 31.26
N HIS A 909 -72.58 -30.29 30.81
CA HIS A 909 -71.99 -29.97 29.51
C HIS A 909 -70.79 -29.02 29.70
N TYR A 910 -69.70 -29.34 29.03
CA TYR A 910 -68.52 -28.50 29.03
C TYR A 910 -67.73 -28.55 27.67
N ASP A 911 -67.71 -27.40 27.05
CA ASP A 911 -66.85 -27.15 25.87
C ASP A 911 -66.08 -25.84 26.06
N THR A 912 -66.69 -24.69 25.87
CA THR A 912 -66.07 -23.36 26.17
C THR A 912 -66.70 -22.77 27.44
N GLU A 913 -67.89 -23.20 27.79
CA GLU A 913 -68.60 -22.84 29.03
C GLU A 913 -69.03 -24.08 29.81
N PHE A 914 -68.96 -23.98 31.13
CA PHE A 914 -69.41 -25.05 32.02
C PHE A 914 -70.93 -24.84 32.32
N TYR A 915 -71.71 -25.85 32.01
CA TYR A 915 -73.16 -25.88 32.26
C TYR A 915 -73.51 -27.10 33.06
N LEU A 916 -74.13 -26.87 34.19
CA LEU A 916 -74.73 -27.88 35.10
C LEU A 916 -76.18 -27.66 35.22
N LEU A 917 -76.93 -28.68 34.95
CA LEU A 917 -78.41 -28.70 35.14
C LEU A 917 -78.74 -29.92 36.01
N VAL A 918 -79.51 -29.67 37.10
CA VAL A 918 -80.12 -30.72 37.97
C VAL A 918 -81.61 -30.49 38.00
N LYS A 919 -82.36 -31.54 37.56
CA LYS A 919 -83.84 -31.46 37.47
C LYS A 919 -84.42 -32.69 38.22
N ASP A 920 -85.43 -32.47 39.06
CA ASP A 920 -86.25 -33.52 39.74
C ASP A 920 -87.70 -33.47 39.22
N ASN A 921 -88.43 -34.58 39.48
CA ASN A 921 -89.85 -34.72 39.18
C ASN A 921 -90.74 -34.57 40.44
N GLY A 922 -90.24 -33.99 41.52
CA GLY A 922 -90.93 -33.85 42.78
C GLY A 922 -92.01 -32.73 42.90
N ILE A 923 -92.33 -32.39 44.11
CA ILE A 923 -93.39 -31.42 44.42
C ILE A 923 -93.07 -29.95 44.03
N GLY A 924 -91.85 -29.68 43.73
CA GLY A 924 -91.36 -28.33 43.40
C GLY A 924 -91.35 -27.40 44.63
N LEU A 925 -91.08 -26.12 44.40
CA LEU A 925 -91.03 -25.07 45.44
C LEU A 925 -92.44 -24.42 45.54
N THR A 926 -93.18 -24.72 46.66
CA THR A 926 -94.62 -24.43 46.82
C THR A 926 -94.92 -23.07 47.51
N ASN A 927 -93.92 -22.54 48.30
CA ASN A 927 -94.18 -21.32 49.08
C ASN A 927 -93.00 -20.31 48.94
N GLU A 928 -93.22 -18.99 49.17
CA GLU A 928 -92.25 -17.91 49.16
C GLU A 928 -91.17 -18.15 50.25
N THR A 929 -91.49 -18.79 51.35
CA THR A 929 -90.53 -19.14 52.43
C THR A 929 -89.53 -20.20 51.97
N ASP A 930 -89.94 -21.12 51.09
CA ASP A 930 -88.98 -22.14 50.53
C ASP A 930 -87.98 -21.52 49.58
N ARG A 931 -88.27 -20.38 48.99
CA ARG A 931 -87.32 -19.62 48.13
C ARG A 931 -86.26 -18.87 48.93
N SER A 932 -86.45 -18.70 50.26
CA SER A 932 -85.50 -17.95 51.10
C SER A 932 -84.68 -18.86 52.01
N GLY A 933 -84.70 -20.17 51.83
CA GLY A 933 -83.85 -21.11 52.63
C GLY A 933 -82.38 -20.86 52.56
N ASN A 934 -81.71 -21.10 53.67
CA ASN A 934 -80.22 -20.94 53.80
C ASN A 934 -79.44 -21.66 52.70
N GLY A 935 -79.88 -22.83 52.22
CA GLY A 935 -79.26 -23.61 51.19
C GLY A 935 -79.26 -22.88 49.83
N LEU A 936 -80.41 -22.33 49.40
CA LEU A 936 -80.50 -21.56 48.16
C LEU A 936 -79.71 -20.26 48.21
N ARG A 937 -79.73 -19.58 49.36
CA ARG A 937 -78.86 -18.38 49.58
C ARG A 937 -77.40 -18.70 49.48
N ASN A 938 -76.96 -19.78 50.07
CA ASN A 938 -75.54 -20.23 50.03
C ASN A 938 -75.13 -20.60 48.58
N MET A 939 -75.95 -21.32 47.86
CA MET A 939 -75.65 -21.65 46.44
C MET A 939 -75.53 -20.40 45.57
N LYS A 940 -76.38 -19.39 45.74
CA LYS A 940 -76.32 -18.13 45.04
C LYS A 940 -75.04 -17.37 45.40
N GLN A 941 -74.70 -17.22 46.67
CA GLN A 941 -73.53 -16.54 47.12
C GLN A 941 -72.29 -17.22 46.63
N ARG A 942 -72.18 -18.55 46.58
CA ARG A 942 -71.09 -19.33 46.02
C ARG A 942 -71.00 -19.18 44.52
N SER A 943 -72.12 -19.07 43.80
CA SER A 943 -72.12 -18.83 42.36
C SER A 943 -71.59 -17.44 42.01
N GLU A 944 -71.95 -16.42 42.84
CA GLU A 944 -71.41 -15.05 42.64
C GLU A 944 -69.89 -14.98 42.85
N GLN A 945 -69.37 -15.72 43.86
CA GLN A 945 -67.90 -15.77 44.11
C GLN A 945 -67.08 -16.30 42.94
N ILE A 946 -67.67 -17.18 42.13
CA ILE A 946 -67.00 -17.73 40.94
C ILE A 946 -67.51 -17.09 39.63
N GLN A 947 -68.31 -16.01 39.77
CA GLN A 947 -68.90 -15.29 38.60
C GLN A 947 -69.79 -16.19 37.72
N ALA A 948 -70.45 -17.14 38.32
CA ALA A 948 -71.38 -18.04 37.65
C ALA A 948 -72.81 -17.52 37.69
N THR A 949 -73.58 -17.81 36.65
CA THR A 949 -75.02 -17.53 36.65
C THR A 949 -75.76 -18.70 37.21
N PHE A 950 -76.51 -18.50 38.31
CA PHE A 950 -77.35 -19.50 38.95
C PHE A 950 -78.84 -19.16 38.71
N LYS A 951 -79.62 -20.12 38.21
CA LYS A 951 -81.04 -19.97 37.91
C LYS A 951 -81.82 -21.14 38.53
N ILE A 952 -83.07 -20.81 38.99
CA ILE A 952 -83.95 -21.78 39.53
C ILE A 952 -85.29 -21.66 38.81
N LYS A 953 -85.84 -22.78 38.36
CA LYS A 953 -87.28 -22.91 37.85
C LYS A 953 -88.02 -23.99 38.57
N SER A 954 -89.27 -23.80 38.83
CA SER A 954 -90.13 -24.79 39.43
C SER A 954 -91.41 -24.85 38.63
N GLU A 955 -91.53 -25.86 37.81
CA GLU A 955 -92.73 -26.24 37.03
C GLU A 955 -92.77 -27.78 36.95
N HIS A 956 -93.67 -28.45 37.66
CA HIS A 956 -93.68 -29.93 37.80
C HIS A 956 -92.34 -30.51 38.18
N GLY A 957 -91.82 -30.20 39.42
CA GLY A 957 -90.50 -30.50 39.95
C GLY A 957 -89.64 -29.24 40.03
N THR A 958 -88.33 -29.38 40.52
CA THR A 958 -87.38 -28.28 40.61
C THR A 958 -86.26 -28.44 39.57
N GLN A 959 -85.89 -27.36 38.93
CA GLN A 959 -84.81 -27.32 37.98
C GLN A 959 -83.83 -26.24 38.45
N LEU A 960 -82.58 -26.70 38.77
CA LEU A 960 -81.50 -25.86 39.18
C LEU A 960 -80.41 -25.83 38.06
N GLN A 961 -79.96 -24.64 37.65
CA GLN A 961 -79.05 -24.43 36.60
C GLN A 961 -77.86 -23.57 37.07
N LEU A 962 -76.61 -24.01 36.78
CA LEU A 962 -75.39 -23.25 37.00
C LEU A 962 -74.67 -23.10 35.66
N LYS A 963 -74.34 -21.88 35.27
CA LYS A 963 -73.58 -21.57 34.04
C LYS A 963 -72.39 -20.71 34.37
N LEU A 964 -71.22 -21.13 33.90
CA LEU A 964 -69.94 -20.43 34.11
C LEU A 964 -69.15 -20.31 32.78
N LYS A 965 -68.72 -19.09 32.44
CA LYS A 965 -68.05 -18.83 31.19
C LYS A 965 -66.57 -19.34 31.08
N GLN A 966 -65.90 -19.44 32.19
CA GLN A 966 -64.51 -19.94 32.21
C GLN A 966 -64.21 -20.73 33.48
N LEU A 967 -63.53 -21.86 33.36
CA LEU A 967 -63.16 -22.72 34.49
C LEU A 967 -61.72 -22.49 35.02
N VAL A 968 -60.88 -21.86 34.19
CA VAL A 968 -59.50 -21.55 34.56
C VAL A 968 -59.40 -20.20 35.26
#